data_51eeb38a6e4464f6e0eb645268bd2219
#
_entry.id   51eeb38a6e4464f6e0eb645268bd2219
#
_cell.length_a   1.000
_cell.length_b   1.000
_cell.length_c   1.000
_cell.angle_alpha   90.00
_cell.angle_beta   90.00
_cell.angle_gamma   90.00
#
_symmetry.space_group_name_H-M   'P 1'
#
loop_
_entity.id
_entity.type
_entity.pdbx_description
1 polymer ?
#
loop_
_entity_poly.entity_id
_entity_poly.type
_entity_poly.pdbx_seq_one_letter_code
_entity_poly.pdbx_strand_id
1 'polypeptide(L)'
;MASQSTTPSKPDKRTAICSIPPGEPVPIIKGSQVYLIDGSGYIFRAFHALPPLTRPSDGLPVGAVHGFCAMLWKLLQDARRSTGPTHIAVIFDASEKTFRNDIYKDYKAHRPPAPEELVPQFSLIRDAVKAFNIACIEQYGFEADDLIATYAMQTVKHGGDVTIVSSDKDLMQLVRPGISMLDTMKNRSIGPDEVRERFGVAPERVVDVQALAGDSIDNVPGVPGIGVKTAAELINEYGDLETLLSRAIEIKQPKRRERLIEYAIQARLSLDLVKLKDDVPLEVAPELLGVRDPDAARLLAFLREMEFATLTKRIAEGLGASAPPPAQRDPDSSPGRSPETLVKERGKPVGKPAAPGAWTPGAKVAAALQVGKAKIERSHYETVTDLARLEGWIAEARAAGRFAFDIETTSLDPMRAEFVGFSMAVAPGKACYVPIGHRPASDAFDFGEGGLQQVHVGDALSVLRPLLEDPSVLKIGQNLKYDCVVLAQHGIGLAPLDDTLLLSYALDGGRGNHGMDELAERHLGHSCIPFGEVLQHAPGAKKSDKTFGQVPLDKATEYAGEDADVTLRLWMVLKPRLVVERMTSVYETLERPMVRVLSEMERAGVKVDRNILSRLSSTFSQRIARLEEEIYTLAGHKFNLASARQLGEFLFDNLKLPGGRKTKTGQWETRAGLLDDLAAREDLPTHARKLINVMLEWRQLTKLMSTYTDSLPHHINSDTGRIHTSYALASTTTGRLASTDPNLQNIPIRTKEGREIRTAFVAERGQKLLSADYSQIELRVLAHIADIPQLTKAFGEGLDIHAMTASEMFGVPVLGMPADVRRRAKAINFGIIYGISAFGLAAQLGISKQEAGEYIATYFKRFPGIRDYMESMKKLAHERGFVETIFGRRVHYPEINTRNPSMRGFLERAAINAPIQGSAADIIRRAMIRMPGALAAEQLGSVRMLLQVHDELVFEAKEAEVGKALKTIASVMEKAAEPAVRLRVPIHVDAKAADNWEAAH
;
A
#
# COMPACT_ATOMS: atom_id res chain seq x y z
N MET A 1 -12.20 -43.94 -60.25
CA MET A 1 -12.73 -44.27 -58.88
C MET A 1 -12.06 -43.33 -57.95
N ALA A 2 -12.75 -42.26 -57.57
CA ALA A 2 -12.24 -41.22 -56.70
C ALA A 2 -12.69 -41.49 -55.23
N SER A 3 -11.75 -41.63 -54.35
CA SER A 3 -12.00 -41.76 -52.92
C SER A 3 -12.28 -40.39 -52.28
N GLN A 4 -13.51 -40.17 -51.86
CA GLN A 4 -13.90 -39.01 -51.07
C GLN A 4 -13.36 -39.16 -49.66
N SER A 5 -12.48 -38.24 -49.26
CA SER A 5 -12.07 -38.04 -47.87
C SER A 5 -13.11 -37.19 -47.16
N THR A 6 -13.87 -37.78 -46.26
CA THR A 6 -14.75 -37.07 -45.33
C THR A 6 -13.93 -36.47 -44.23
N THR A 7 -13.76 -35.13 -44.24
CA THR A 7 -13.32 -34.33 -43.09
C THR A 7 -14.41 -34.32 -42.01
N PRO A 8 -14.10 -34.52 -40.74
CA PRO A 8 -15.09 -34.40 -39.67
C PRO A 8 -15.50 -32.94 -39.51
N SER A 9 -16.81 -32.70 -39.53
CA SER A 9 -17.42 -31.38 -39.29
C SER A 9 -17.05 -30.92 -37.85
N LYS A 10 -16.64 -29.64 -37.75
CA LYS A 10 -16.50 -28.97 -36.45
C LYS A 10 -17.86 -29.03 -35.73
N PRO A 11 -17.90 -29.31 -34.42
CA PRO A 11 -19.14 -29.29 -33.65
C PRO A 11 -19.75 -27.89 -33.63
N ASP A 12 -21.05 -27.85 -33.84
CA ASP A 12 -21.86 -26.63 -33.85
C ASP A 12 -21.79 -25.97 -32.45
N LYS A 13 -21.29 -24.74 -32.39
CA LYS A 13 -20.98 -23.99 -31.13
C LYS A 13 -22.23 -23.38 -30.48
N ARG A 14 -23.41 -23.92 -30.67
CA ARG A 14 -24.68 -23.31 -30.24
C ARG A 14 -25.47 -24.15 -29.21
N THR A 15 -24.92 -25.14 -28.60
CA THR A 15 -25.60 -25.94 -27.56
C THR A 15 -25.19 -25.42 -26.16
N ALA A 16 -26.19 -25.20 -25.30
CA ALA A 16 -25.94 -24.86 -23.89
C ALA A 16 -25.15 -25.97 -23.21
N ILE A 17 -24.25 -25.59 -22.31
CA ILE A 17 -23.52 -26.53 -21.47
C ILE A 17 -24.29 -26.65 -20.15
N CYS A 18 -25.31 -27.47 -20.09
CA CYS A 18 -26.07 -27.75 -18.87
C CYS A 18 -25.73 -29.13 -18.32
N SER A 19 -25.46 -29.16 -17.00
CA SER A 19 -25.29 -30.45 -16.27
C SER A 19 -26.34 -30.53 -15.18
N ILE A 20 -27.26 -31.45 -15.35
CA ILE A 20 -28.39 -31.69 -14.44
C ILE A 20 -28.14 -32.98 -13.65
N PRO A 21 -28.35 -32.96 -12.33
CA PRO A 21 -28.29 -34.20 -11.55
C PRO A 21 -29.27 -35.23 -12.04
N PRO A 22 -28.89 -36.52 -12.09
CA PRO A 22 -29.82 -37.59 -12.49
C PRO A 22 -30.98 -37.70 -11.49
N GLY A 23 -32.20 -37.87 -12.00
CA GLY A 23 -33.40 -38.04 -11.16
C GLY A 23 -34.66 -37.56 -11.89
N GLU A 24 -35.83 -37.89 -11.32
CA GLU A 24 -37.13 -37.46 -11.87
C GLU A 24 -37.37 -35.96 -11.65
N PRO A 25 -38.11 -35.26 -12.51
CA PRO A 25 -38.51 -33.89 -12.31
C PRO A 25 -39.29 -33.71 -10.99
N VAL A 26 -38.99 -32.63 -10.26
CA VAL A 26 -39.68 -32.26 -9.03
C VAL A 26 -40.65 -31.13 -9.35
N PRO A 27 -41.97 -31.29 -9.17
CA PRO A 27 -42.92 -30.22 -9.53
C PRO A 27 -42.72 -28.99 -8.63
N ILE A 28 -42.79 -27.79 -9.24
CA ILE A 28 -42.85 -26.52 -8.48
C ILE A 28 -44.32 -26.26 -8.13
N ILE A 29 -44.60 -26.24 -6.86
CA ILE A 29 -45.93 -26.06 -6.30
C ILE A 29 -45.90 -24.96 -5.21
N LYS A 30 -47.03 -24.54 -4.72
CA LYS A 30 -47.14 -23.58 -3.60
C LYS A 30 -46.36 -24.10 -2.37
N GLY A 31 -45.40 -23.31 -1.89
CA GLY A 31 -44.47 -23.68 -0.81
C GLY A 31 -43.15 -24.26 -1.26
N SER A 32 -42.93 -24.47 -2.59
CA SER A 32 -41.61 -24.81 -3.12
C SER A 32 -40.64 -23.65 -2.91
N GLN A 33 -39.43 -23.93 -2.42
CA GLN A 33 -38.35 -22.96 -2.20
C GLN A 33 -37.26 -23.19 -3.26
N VAL A 34 -37.06 -22.23 -4.14
CA VAL A 34 -36.08 -22.32 -5.24
C VAL A 34 -34.88 -21.41 -4.96
N TYR A 35 -33.70 -21.97 -4.85
CA TYR A 35 -32.45 -21.22 -4.67
C TYR A 35 -31.71 -21.09 -5.99
N LEU A 36 -31.55 -19.85 -6.47
CA LEU A 36 -30.80 -19.53 -7.68
C LEU A 36 -29.50 -18.84 -7.28
N ILE A 37 -28.39 -19.51 -7.50
CA ILE A 37 -27.07 -19.00 -7.09
C ILE A 37 -26.40 -18.36 -8.31
N ASP A 38 -26.07 -17.08 -8.20
CA ASP A 38 -25.22 -16.37 -9.13
C ASP A 38 -23.79 -16.95 -9.06
N GLY A 39 -23.46 -17.83 -9.99
CA GLY A 39 -22.21 -18.55 -10.04
C GLY A 39 -21.03 -17.63 -10.37
N SER A 40 -21.24 -16.64 -11.25
CA SER A 40 -20.22 -15.67 -11.63
C SER A 40 -19.82 -14.81 -10.44
N GLY A 41 -20.79 -14.26 -9.72
CA GLY A 41 -20.56 -13.52 -8.47
C GLY A 41 -19.86 -14.36 -7.40
N TYR A 42 -20.23 -15.64 -7.27
CA TYR A 42 -19.58 -16.57 -6.33
C TYR A 42 -18.14 -16.89 -6.68
N ILE A 43 -17.80 -17.03 -7.96
CA ILE A 43 -16.43 -17.28 -8.44
C ILE A 43 -15.49 -16.13 -8.07
N PHE A 44 -15.82 -14.90 -8.50
CA PHE A 44 -14.98 -13.74 -8.24
C PHE A 44 -14.82 -13.50 -6.73
N ARG A 45 -15.88 -13.71 -5.99
CA ARG A 45 -15.87 -13.63 -4.55
C ARG A 45 -14.95 -14.66 -3.90
N ALA A 46 -15.04 -15.94 -4.29
CA ALA A 46 -14.17 -17.00 -3.79
C ALA A 46 -12.70 -16.70 -4.11
N PHE A 47 -12.43 -16.16 -5.29
CA PHE A 47 -11.10 -15.78 -5.72
C PHE A 47 -10.49 -14.65 -4.87
N HIS A 48 -11.27 -13.61 -4.56
CA HIS A 48 -10.77 -12.46 -3.78
C HIS A 48 -10.79 -12.68 -2.26
N ALA A 49 -11.53 -13.67 -1.76
CA ALA A 49 -11.67 -13.94 -0.32
C ALA A 49 -10.51 -14.75 0.26
N LEU A 50 -9.78 -15.49 -0.56
CA LEU A 50 -8.70 -16.36 -0.12
C LEU A 50 -7.35 -15.92 -0.71
N PRO A 51 -6.24 -16.11 0.04
CA PRO A 51 -4.93 -15.99 -0.55
C PRO A 51 -4.76 -17.01 -1.68
N PRO A 52 -3.86 -16.77 -2.65
CA PRO A 52 -3.59 -17.72 -3.73
C PRO A 52 -3.25 -19.10 -3.17
N LEU A 53 -4.09 -20.07 -3.49
CA LEU A 53 -3.91 -21.49 -3.13
C LEU A 53 -3.63 -22.27 -4.40
N THR A 54 -2.56 -23.04 -4.39
CA THR A 54 -2.18 -23.93 -5.49
C THR A 54 -2.23 -25.39 -5.05
N ARG A 55 -2.57 -26.28 -5.97
CA ARG A 55 -2.53 -27.71 -5.74
C ARG A 55 -1.07 -28.17 -5.59
N PRO A 56 -0.69 -28.80 -4.46
CA PRO A 56 0.71 -29.16 -4.20
C PRO A 56 1.38 -30.07 -5.22
N SER A 57 0.61 -30.93 -5.88
CA SER A 57 1.14 -31.92 -6.84
C SER A 57 1.66 -31.30 -8.13
N ASP A 58 1.02 -30.27 -8.66
CA ASP A 58 1.31 -29.69 -9.98
C ASP A 58 1.33 -28.16 -10.05
N GLY A 59 1.05 -27.49 -8.92
CA GLY A 59 1.04 -26.03 -8.84
C GLY A 59 -0.19 -25.38 -9.47
N LEU A 60 -1.23 -26.12 -9.84
CA LEU A 60 -2.46 -25.59 -10.42
C LEU A 60 -3.15 -24.64 -9.42
N PRO A 61 -3.53 -23.41 -9.82
CA PRO A 61 -4.32 -22.52 -8.97
C PRO A 61 -5.69 -23.13 -8.67
N VAL A 62 -6.01 -23.29 -7.37
CA VAL A 62 -7.27 -23.89 -6.90
C VAL A 62 -7.93 -23.10 -5.78
N GLY A 63 -7.46 -21.87 -5.50
CA GLY A 63 -7.97 -21.03 -4.41
C GLY A 63 -9.45 -20.67 -4.58
N ALA A 64 -9.87 -20.27 -5.79
CA ALA A 64 -11.28 -20.01 -6.08
C ALA A 64 -12.14 -21.27 -5.98
N VAL A 65 -11.64 -22.43 -6.43
CA VAL A 65 -12.33 -23.73 -6.30
C VAL A 65 -12.55 -24.07 -4.83
N HIS A 66 -11.51 -23.93 -4.00
CA HIS A 66 -11.60 -24.16 -2.56
C HIS A 66 -12.62 -23.25 -1.88
N GLY A 67 -12.53 -21.93 -2.15
CA GLY A 67 -13.45 -20.94 -1.60
C GLY A 67 -14.88 -21.19 -2.03
N PHE A 68 -15.10 -21.50 -3.31
CA PHE A 68 -16.39 -21.82 -3.87
C PHE A 68 -17.02 -23.07 -3.21
N CYS A 69 -16.27 -24.16 -3.10
CA CYS A 69 -16.72 -25.37 -2.41
C CYS A 69 -17.06 -25.12 -0.94
N ALA A 70 -16.24 -24.33 -0.24
CA ALA A 70 -16.48 -24.00 1.16
C ALA A 70 -17.74 -23.14 1.36
N MET A 71 -17.97 -22.18 0.47
CA MET A 71 -19.16 -21.30 0.49
C MET A 71 -20.42 -22.09 0.14
N LEU A 72 -20.36 -22.93 -0.89
CA LEU A 72 -21.47 -23.77 -1.33
C LEU A 72 -21.85 -24.80 -0.24
N TRP A 73 -20.87 -25.45 0.38
CA TRP A 73 -21.11 -26.35 1.51
C TRP A 73 -21.78 -25.65 2.67
N LYS A 74 -21.30 -24.45 3.03
CA LYS A 74 -21.90 -23.67 4.10
C LYS A 74 -23.36 -23.30 3.78
N LEU A 75 -23.65 -22.85 2.56
CA LEU A 75 -25.01 -22.52 2.13
C LEU A 75 -25.94 -23.72 2.26
N LEU A 76 -25.49 -24.91 1.81
CA LEU A 76 -26.28 -26.14 1.94
C LEU A 76 -26.50 -26.57 3.39
N GLN A 77 -25.52 -26.39 4.27
CA GLN A 77 -25.67 -26.67 5.69
C GLN A 77 -26.65 -25.70 6.38
N ASP A 78 -26.54 -24.41 6.08
CA ASP A 78 -27.40 -23.38 6.67
C ASP A 78 -28.85 -23.57 6.17
N ALA A 79 -29.02 -23.89 4.90
CA ALA A 79 -30.33 -24.23 4.33
C ALA A 79 -30.98 -25.48 4.94
N ARG A 80 -30.21 -26.50 5.34
CA ARG A 80 -30.73 -27.69 6.03
C ARG A 80 -31.23 -27.43 7.47
N ARG A 81 -30.82 -26.31 8.06
CA ARG A 81 -31.26 -25.92 9.42
C ARG A 81 -32.59 -25.12 9.43
N SER A 82 -33.03 -24.69 8.27
CA SER A 82 -34.32 -24.03 8.02
C SER A 82 -35.19 -24.93 7.13
N THR A 83 -36.34 -24.44 6.67
CA THR A 83 -37.06 -25.07 5.54
C THR A 83 -36.17 -24.97 4.31
N GLY A 84 -35.35 -25.97 4.03
CA GLY A 84 -34.37 -25.99 2.97
C GLY A 84 -34.96 -25.84 1.57
N PRO A 85 -34.13 -25.55 0.56
CA PRO A 85 -34.58 -25.45 -0.82
C PRO A 85 -35.13 -26.79 -1.32
N THR A 86 -36.23 -26.75 -2.05
CA THR A 86 -36.75 -27.86 -2.83
C THR A 86 -36.07 -27.99 -4.19
N HIS A 87 -35.59 -26.83 -4.72
CA HIS A 87 -34.88 -26.74 -5.98
C HIS A 87 -33.66 -25.82 -5.80
N ILE A 88 -32.56 -26.16 -6.49
CA ILE A 88 -31.33 -25.40 -6.41
C ILE A 88 -30.55 -25.46 -7.74
N ALA A 89 -30.06 -24.32 -8.19
CA ALA A 89 -29.17 -24.23 -9.35
C ALA A 89 -28.04 -23.22 -9.12
N VAL A 90 -26.88 -23.50 -9.73
CA VAL A 90 -25.80 -22.53 -9.91
C VAL A 90 -25.80 -22.11 -11.37
N ILE A 91 -25.89 -20.82 -11.63
CA ILE A 91 -26.05 -20.26 -12.97
C ILE A 91 -24.82 -19.45 -13.32
N PHE A 92 -24.22 -19.71 -14.46
CA PHE A 92 -22.98 -19.07 -14.95
C PHE A 92 -23.17 -18.35 -16.28
N ASP A 93 -22.32 -17.37 -16.56
CA ASP A 93 -22.20 -16.81 -17.90
C ASP A 93 -21.53 -17.81 -18.84
N ALA A 94 -22.15 -18.07 -19.99
CA ALA A 94 -21.63 -18.98 -21.01
C ALA A 94 -20.60 -18.32 -21.93
N SER A 95 -20.66 -17.00 -22.12
CA SER A 95 -19.77 -16.22 -22.97
C SER A 95 -19.72 -14.75 -22.58
N GLU A 96 -18.66 -14.07 -23.00
CA GLU A 96 -18.53 -12.60 -22.81
C GLU A 96 -19.46 -11.79 -23.74
N LYS A 97 -20.01 -12.40 -24.80
CA LYS A 97 -20.89 -11.74 -25.76
C LYS A 97 -22.32 -12.23 -25.62
N THR A 98 -23.22 -11.28 -25.44
CA THR A 98 -24.66 -11.52 -25.28
C THR A 98 -25.45 -10.63 -26.25
N PHE A 99 -26.77 -10.75 -26.27
CA PHE A 99 -27.64 -9.92 -27.10
C PHE A 99 -27.47 -8.41 -26.84
N ARG A 100 -26.98 -8.03 -25.64
CA ARG A 100 -26.72 -6.62 -25.31
C ARG A 100 -25.60 -6.01 -26.15
N ASN A 101 -24.64 -6.83 -26.60
CA ASN A 101 -23.59 -6.35 -27.53
C ASN A 101 -24.12 -6.08 -28.95
N ASP A 102 -25.27 -6.67 -29.31
CA ASP A 102 -25.95 -6.36 -30.59
C ASP A 102 -26.71 -5.02 -30.47
N ILE A 103 -27.22 -4.68 -29.26
CA ILE A 103 -27.87 -3.39 -28.98
C ILE A 103 -26.83 -2.28 -28.83
N TYR A 104 -25.75 -2.51 -28.10
CA TYR A 104 -24.68 -1.55 -27.84
C TYR A 104 -23.31 -2.22 -27.89
N LYS A 105 -22.53 -1.91 -28.91
CA LYS A 105 -21.25 -2.59 -29.22
C LYS A 105 -20.22 -2.45 -28.09
N ASP A 106 -20.26 -1.33 -27.36
CA ASP A 106 -19.32 -1.01 -26.29
C ASP A 106 -19.80 -1.51 -24.93
N TYR A 107 -20.90 -2.26 -24.85
CA TYR A 107 -21.38 -2.87 -23.61
C TYR A 107 -20.32 -3.80 -23.02
N LYS A 108 -19.94 -3.58 -21.76
CA LYS A 108 -18.87 -4.29 -21.03
C LYS A 108 -17.47 -4.23 -21.69
N ALA A 109 -17.25 -3.37 -22.70
CA ALA A 109 -15.98 -3.28 -23.43
C ALA A 109 -14.80 -2.87 -22.53
N HIS A 110 -15.06 -2.22 -21.39
CA HIS A 110 -14.04 -1.72 -20.45
C HIS A 110 -13.77 -2.69 -19.30
N ARG A 111 -14.46 -3.83 -19.21
CA ARG A 111 -14.18 -4.83 -18.19
C ARG A 111 -12.78 -5.44 -18.43
N PRO A 112 -11.91 -5.44 -17.41
CA PRO A 112 -10.63 -6.13 -17.52
C PRO A 112 -10.88 -7.63 -17.71
N PRO A 113 -10.02 -8.35 -18.46
CA PRO A 113 -10.10 -9.79 -18.59
C PRO A 113 -9.99 -10.46 -17.22
N ALA A 114 -10.57 -11.65 -17.09
CA ALA A 114 -10.47 -12.42 -15.87
C ALA A 114 -8.99 -12.66 -15.49
N PRO A 115 -8.63 -12.61 -14.20
CA PRO A 115 -7.27 -12.89 -13.76
C PRO A 115 -6.75 -14.21 -14.30
N GLU A 116 -5.51 -14.25 -14.79
CA GLU A 116 -4.92 -15.45 -15.42
C GLU A 116 -4.97 -16.67 -14.50
N GLU A 117 -4.79 -16.47 -13.20
CA GLU A 117 -4.89 -17.54 -12.19
C GLU A 117 -6.33 -18.06 -12.00
N LEU A 118 -7.33 -17.27 -12.36
CA LEU A 118 -8.74 -17.67 -12.24
C LEU A 118 -9.21 -18.47 -13.46
N VAL A 119 -8.65 -18.20 -14.65
CA VAL A 119 -9.07 -18.84 -15.90
C VAL A 119 -9.09 -20.38 -15.85
N PRO A 120 -8.05 -21.09 -15.36
CA PRO A 120 -8.07 -22.56 -15.26
C PRO A 120 -9.08 -23.06 -14.22
N GLN A 121 -9.54 -22.22 -13.30
CA GLN A 121 -10.45 -22.61 -12.23
C GLN A 121 -11.92 -22.57 -12.62
N PHE A 122 -12.27 -21.89 -13.72
CA PHE A 122 -13.67 -21.87 -14.20
C PHE A 122 -14.24 -23.27 -14.52
N SER A 123 -13.47 -24.12 -15.18
CA SER A 123 -13.88 -25.50 -15.46
C SER A 123 -13.97 -26.34 -14.19
N LEU A 124 -12.99 -26.21 -13.30
CA LEU A 124 -12.94 -26.94 -12.03
C LEU A 124 -14.10 -26.55 -11.10
N ILE A 125 -14.55 -25.29 -11.13
CA ILE A 125 -15.70 -24.84 -10.35
C ILE A 125 -17.00 -25.45 -10.90
N ARG A 126 -17.16 -25.56 -12.21
CA ARG A 126 -18.28 -26.29 -12.81
C ARG A 126 -18.27 -27.77 -12.42
N ASP A 127 -17.11 -28.39 -12.39
CA ASP A 127 -16.96 -29.79 -11.94
C ASP A 127 -17.21 -29.92 -10.42
N ALA A 128 -16.88 -28.89 -9.62
CA ALA A 128 -17.29 -28.83 -8.22
C ALA A 128 -18.81 -28.83 -8.06
N VAL A 129 -19.55 -27.98 -8.81
CA VAL A 129 -21.02 -27.96 -8.77
C VAL A 129 -21.61 -29.32 -9.12
N LYS A 130 -21.08 -29.99 -10.14
CA LYS A 130 -21.48 -31.37 -10.50
C LYS A 130 -21.14 -32.38 -9.41
N ALA A 131 -20.00 -32.23 -8.72
CA ALA A 131 -19.63 -33.10 -7.62
C ALA A 131 -20.55 -32.91 -6.39
N PHE A 132 -21.06 -31.71 -6.15
CA PHE A 132 -22.09 -31.42 -5.15
C PHE A 132 -23.48 -31.91 -5.55
N ASN A 133 -23.65 -32.49 -6.73
CA ASN A 133 -24.94 -32.96 -7.28
C ASN A 133 -26.00 -31.85 -7.41
N ILE A 134 -25.57 -30.67 -7.85
CA ILE A 134 -26.40 -29.46 -8.05
C ILE A 134 -26.50 -29.19 -9.55
N ALA A 135 -27.65 -28.64 -9.99
CA ALA A 135 -27.82 -28.22 -11.37
C ALA A 135 -26.87 -27.04 -11.70
N CYS A 136 -26.07 -27.24 -12.77
CA CYS A 136 -25.12 -26.28 -13.29
C CYS A 136 -25.68 -25.79 -14.65
N ILE A 137 -26.06 -24.52 -14.71
CA ILE A 137 -26.78 -23.93 -15.84
C ILE A 137 -25.95 -22.83 -16.46
N GLU A 138 -25.79 -22.87 -17.80
CA GLU A 138 -25.24 -21.79 -18.61
C GLU A 138 -25.83 -21.87 -20.02
N GLN A 139 -26.14 -20.70 -20.63
CA GLN A 139 -26.77 -20.67 -21.96
C GLN A 139 -26.18 -19.54 -22.81
N TYR A 140 -25.76 -19.86 -24.03
CA TYR A 140 -25.14 -18.88 -24.94
C TYR A 140 -26.12 -17.78 -25.35
N GLY A 141 -25.60 -16.54 -25.46
CA GLY A 141 -26.34 -15.38 -25.89
C GLY A 141 -27.08 -14.62 -24.81
N PHE A 142 -27.10 -15.15 -23.58
CA PHE A 142 -27.72 -14.53 -22.42
C PHE A 142 -26.73 -14.47 -21.24
N GLU A 143 -26.94 -13.53 -20.34
CA GLU A 143 -26.16 -13.42 -19.10
C GLU A 143 -26.78 -14.32 -18.03
N ALA A 144 -26.00 -14.69 -17.03
CA ALA A 144 -26.47 -15.44 -15.86
C ALA A 144 -27.68 -14.74 -15.22
N ASP A 145 -27.66 -13.41 -15.16
CA ASP A 145 -28.72 -12.58 -14.55
C ASP A 145 -30.05 -12.70 -15.31
N ASP A 146 -30.03 -12.81 -16.65
CA ASP A 146 -31.22 -13.02 -17.47
C ASP A 146 -31.83 -14.42 -17.23
N LEU A 147 -30.98 -15.43 -17.08
CA LEU A 147 -31.43 -16.80 -16.72
C LEU A 147 -32.02 -16.81 -15.31
N ILE A 148 -31.36 -16.18 -14.33
CA ILE A 148 -31.87 -16.05 -12.96
C ILE A 148 -33.22 -15.34 -12.97
N ALA A 149 -33.36 -14.25 -13.71
CA ALA A 149 -34.63 -13.52 -13.83
C ALA A 149 -35.74 -14.42 -14.40
N THR A 150 -35.44 -15.15 -15.48
CA THR A 150 -36.41 -16.03 -16.13
C THR A 150 -36.83 -17.21 -15.21
N TYR A 151 -35.88 -17.89 -14.57
CA TYR A 151 -36.18 -18.95 -13.59
C TYR A 151 -37.01 -18.43 -12.41
N ALA A 152 -36.66 -17.25 -11.89
CA ALA A 152 -37.39 -16.64 -10.77
C ALA A 152 -38.86 -16.32 -11.17
N MET A 153 -39.07 -15.72 -12.33
CA MET A 153 -40.43 -15.37 -12.80
C MET A 153 -41.26 -16.61 -13.09
N GLN A 154 -40.69 -17.66 -13.70
CA GLN A 154 -41.41 -18.90 -13.93
C GLN A 154 -41.77 -19.62 -12.64
N THR A 155 -40.86 -19.63 -11.65
CA THR A 155 -41.09 -20.20 -10.33
C THR A 155 -42.28 -19.53 -9.62
N VAL A 156 -42.30 -18.19 -9.55
CA VAL A 156 -43.40 -17.45 -8.89
C VAL A 156 -44.71 -17.66 -9.62
N LYS A 157 -44.71 -17.75 -10.96
CA LYS A 157 -45.89 -18.06 -11.75
C LYS A 157 -46.49 -19.43 -11.41
N HIS A 158 -45.68 -20.40 -11.00
CA HIS A 158 -46.11 -21.72 -10.51
C HIS A 158 -46.44 -21.74 -9.00
N GLY A 159 -46.33 -20.59 -8.30
CA GLY A 159 -46.63 -20.46 -6.88
C GLY A 159 -45.55 -20.82 -5.92
N GLY A 160 -44.31 -21.02 -6.39
CA GLY A 160 -43.10 -21.18 -5.55
C GLY A 160 -42.52 -19.84 -5.11
N ASP A 161 -41.65 -19.89 -4.09
CA ASP A 161 -40.85 -18.75 -3.62
C ASP A 161 -39.39 -18.91 -4.06
N VAL A 162 -38.74 -17.79 -4.36
CA VAL A 162 -37.34 -17.74 -4.88
C VAL A 162 -36.44 -16.97 -3.93
N THR A 163 -35.29 -17.58 -3.63
CA THR A 163 -34.17 -16.90 -3.00
C THR A 163 -32.99 -16.80 -3.99
N ILE A 164 -32.72 -15.61 -4.46
CA ILE A 164 -31.57 -15.33 -5.32
C ILE A 164 -30.32 -15.13 -4.43
N VAL A 165 -29.35 -15.99 -4.57
CA VAL A 165 -28.12 -15.95 -3.76
C VAL A 165 -27.05 -15.15 -4.50
N SER A 166 -27.09 -13.84 -4.33
CA SER A 166 -26.16 -12.86 -4.94
C SER A 166 -26.13 -11.56 -4.12
N SER A 167 -25.06 -10.78 -4.27
CA SER A 167 -24.96 -9.39 -3.78
C SER A 167 -25.00 -8.38 -4.93
N ASP A 168 -25.25 -8.84 -6.15
CA ASP A 168 -25.30 -7.98 -7.31
C ASP A 168 -26.50 -7.00 -7.22
N LYS A 169 -26.22 -5.74 -7.51
CA LYS A 169 -27.21 -4.66 -7.45
C LYS A 169 -28.23 -4.77 -8.58
N ASP A 170 -27.84 -5.38 -9.71
CA ASP A 170 -28.68 -5.42 -10.90
C ASP A 170 -29.81 -6.44 -10.75
N LEU A 171 -29.61 -7.51 -9.97
CA LEU A 171 -30.62 -8.46 -9.57
C LEU A 171 -31.66 -7.89 -8.58
N MET A 172 -31.39 -6.73 -7.95
CA MET A 172 -32.33 -6.09 -7.02
C MET A 172 -33.64 -5.62 -7.70
N GLN A 173 -33.62 -5.45 -9.04
CA GLN A 173 -34.85 -5.15 -9.80
C GLN A 173 -35.87 -6.31 -9.77
N LEU A 174 -35.44 -7.54 -9.42
CA LEU A 174 -36.30 -8.72 -9.36
C LEU A 174 -37.03 -8.88 -8.02
N VAL A 175 -36.60 -8.16 -6.97
CA VAL A 175 -37.16 -8.29 -5.63
C VAL A 175 -38.64 -7.87 -5.62
N ARG A 176 -39.50 -8.81 -5.22
CA ARG A 176 -40.98 -8.63 -5.14
C ARG A 176 -41.60 -9.73 -4.27
N PRO A 177 -42.91 -9.70 -3.97
CA PRO A 177 -43.56 -10.84 -3.28
C PRO A 177 -43.25 -12.16 -3.99
N GLY A 178 -42.72 -13.13 -3.25
CA GLY A 178 -42.21 -14.41 -3.76
C GLY A 178 -40.79 -14.42 -4.28
N ILE A 179 -40.09 -13.28 -4.37
CA ILE A 179 -38.66 -13.21 -4.77
C ILE A 179 -37.89 -12.35 -3.76
N SER A 180 -36.93 -12.93 -3.09
CA SER A 180 -35.98 -12.25 -2.20
C SER A 180 -34.56 -12.57 -2.61
N MET A 181 -33.59 -11.77 -2.13
CA MET A 181 -32.17 -12.04 -2.33
C MET A 181 -31.47 -12.34 -1.00
N LEU A 182 -30.40 -13.11 -1.06
CA LEU A 182 -29.55 -13.43 0.08
C LEU A 182 -28.10 -13.04 -0.19
N ASP A 183 -27.63 -12.00 0.51
CA ASP A 183 -26.21 -11.68 0.55
C ASP A 183 -25.51 -12.54 1.60
N THR A 184 -24.86 -13.61 1.16
CA THR A 184 -24.17 -14.54 2.04
C THR A 184 -22.86 -13.96 2.64
N MET A 185 -22.39 -12.76 2.24
CA MET A 185 -21.29 -12.06 2.90
C MET A 185 -21.70 -11.47 4.22
N LYS A 186 -22.80 -10.75 4.18
CA LYS A 186 -23.35 -10.05 5.33
C LYS A 186 -24.34 -10.93 6.11
N ASN A 187 -24.60 -12.14 5.58
CA ASN A 187 -25.66 -13.03 6.05
C ASN A 187 -27.00 -12.30 6.23
N ARG A 188 -27.32 -11.46 5.22
CA ARG A 188 -28.49 -10.56 5.25
C ARG A 188 -29.44 -10.89 4.09
N SER A 189 -30.72 -11.03 4.39
CA SER A 189 -31.76 -11.05 3.38
C SER A 189 -31.94 -9.64 2.82
N ILE A 190 -32.20 -9.54 1.53
CA ILE A 190 -32.47 -8.28 0.82
C ILE A 190 -33.91 -8.37 0.31
N GLY A 191 -34.78 -7.58 0.91
CA GLY A 191 -36.14 -7.38 0.53
C GLY A 191 -36.40 -5.98 -0.05
N PRO A 192 -37.66 -5.58 -0.23
CA PRO A 192 -38.02 -4.28 -0.79
C PRO A 192 -37.47 -3.08 -0.01
N ASP A 193 -37.34 -3.19 1.31
CA ASP A 193 -36.87 -2.10 2.15
C ASP A 193 -35.35 -1.86 1.97
N GLU A 194 -34.58 -2.93 1.86
CA GLU A 194 -33.13 -2.86 1.56
C GLU A 194 -32.86 -2.29 0.16
N VAL A 195 -33.73 -2.61 -0.80
CA VAL A 195 -33.64 -2.01 -2.15
C VAL A 195 -33.94 -0.51 -2.10
N ARG A 196 -34.94 -0.09 -1.33
CA ARG A 196 -35.24 1.35 -1.11
C ARG A 196 -34.11 2.07 -0.40
N GLU A 197 -33.48 1.45 0.59
CA GLU A 197 -32.31 2.02 1.26
C GLU A 197 -31.16 2.28 0.27
N ARG A 198 -30.97 1.37 -0.68
CA ARG A 198 -29.85 1.43 -1.64
C ARG A 198 -30.10 2.35 -2.83
N PHE A 199 -31.27 2.26 -3.44
CA PHE A 199 -31.60 2.96 -4.68
C PHE A 199 -32.48 4.18 -4.48
N GLY A 200 -33.12 4.34 -3.33
CA GLY A 200 -34.06 5.42 -3.04
C GLY A 200 -35.43 5.25 -3.69
N VAL A 201 -35.71 4.10 -4.31
CA VAL A 201 -36.97 3.77 -5.01
C VAL A 201 -37.42 2.33 -4.67
N ALA A 202 -38.65 1.99 -5.00
CA ALA A 202 -39.12 0.62 -4.91
C ALA A 202 -38.45 -0.27 -5.97
N PRO A 203 -38.36 -1.62 -5.74
CA PRO A 203 -37.63 -2.52 -6.65
C PRO A 203 -38.06 -2.42 -8.11
N GLU A 204 -39.32 -2.21 -8.38
CA GLU A 204 -39.88 -2.09 -9.74
C GLU A 204 -39.35 -0.85 -10.48
N ARG A 205 -38.75 0.12 -9.78
CA ARG A 205 -38.21 1.37 -10.32
C ARG A 205 -36.67 1.40 -10.38
N VAL A 206 -36.02 0.34 -9.95
CA VAL A 206 -34.55 0.24 -9.97
C VAL A 206 -34.02 0.39 -11.40
N VAL A 207 -34.69 -0.23 -12.37
CA VAL A 207 -34.32 -0.16 -13.78
C VAL A 207 -34.34 1.28 -14.30
N ASP A 208 -35.39 2.06 -13.96
CA ASP A 208 -35.51 3.47 -14.36
C ASP A 208 -34.38 4.33 -13.76
N VAL A 209 -34.03 4.09 -12.48
CA VAL A 209 -32.92 4.80 -11.82
C VAL A 209 -31.59 4.45 -12.45
N GLN A 210 -31.35 3.17 -12.77
CA GLN A 210 -30.11 2.72 -13.43
C GLN A 210 -30.02 3.23 -14.87
N ALA A 211 -31.12 3.29 -15.59
CA ALA A 211 -31.17 3.86 -16.95
C ALA A 211 -30.76 5.33 -17.00
N LEU A 212 -31.14 6.10 -15.98
CA LEU A 212 -30.76 7.52 -15.85
C LEU A 212 -29.31 7.69 -15.36
N ALA A 213 -28.94 6.92 -14.33
CA ALA A 213 -27.62 7.05 -13.69
C ALA A 213 -26.48 6.46 -14.53
N GLY A 214 -26.79 5.46 -15.37
CA GLY A 214 -25.81 4.65 -16.08
C GLY A 214 -25.03 3.72 -15.16
N ASP A 215 -24.17 2.90 -15.75
CA ASP A 215 -23.22 2.05 -15.06
C ASP A 215 -21.84 2.09 -15.72
N SER A 216 -20.87 2.62 -15.01
CA SER A 216 -19.50 2.73 -15.54
C SER A 216 -18.77 1.37 -15.60
N ILE A 217 -19.19 0.38 -14.82
CA ILE A 217 -18.59 -0.97 -14.82
C ILE A 217 -19.00 -1.73 -16.06
N ASP A 218 -20.28 -1.63 -16.42
CA ASP A 218 -20.86 -2.31 -17.59
C ASP A 218 -20.90 -1.39 -18.82
N ASN A 219 -20.34 -0.21 -18.69
CA ASN A 219 -20.32 0.81 -19.74
C ASN A 219 -21.73 1.17 -20.26
N VAL A 220 -22.69 1.25 -19.32
CA VAL A 220 -24.03 1.77 -19.61
C VAL A 220 -24.01 3.29 -19.51
N PRO A 221 -24.33 4.04 -20.59
CA PRO A 221 -23.98 5.45 -20.66
C PRO A 221 -24.76 6.37 -19.70
N GLY A 222 -26.04 6.07 -19.41
CA GLY A 222 -26.88 6.92 -18.59
C GLY A 222 -27.10 8.33 -19.14
N VAL A 223 -27.54 9.25 -18.29
CA VAL A 223 -27.66 10.69 -18.63
C VAL A 223 -26.52 11.45 -17.92
N PRO A 224 -25.64 12.15 -18.65
CA PRO A 224 -24.48 12.83 -18.05
C PRO A 224 -24.85 13.78 -16.92
N GLY A 225 -24.25 13.56 -15.74
CA GLY A 225 -24.46 14.38 -14.54
C GLY A 225 -25.75 14.07 -13.76
N ILE A 226 -26.41 12.96 -14.04
CA ILE A 226 -27.48 12.39 -13.24
C ILE A 226 -26.93 11.13 -12.58
N GLY A 227 -26.67 11.19 -11.27
CA GLY A 227 -26.28 10.00 -10.51
C GLY A 227 -27.49 9.38 -9.80
N VAL A 228 -27.30 8.21 -9.16
CA VAL A 228 -28.36 7.39 -8.54
C VAL A 228 -29.30 8.20 -7.65
N LYS A 229 -28.79 9.08 -6.78
CA LYS A 229 -29.62 9.90 -5.90
C LYS A 229 -30.54 10.85 -6.66
N THR A 230 -30.00 11.53 -7.67
CA THR A 230 -30.79 12.46 -8.49
C THR A 230 -31.78 11.71 -9.38
N ALA A 231 -31.41 10.55 -9.91
CA ALA A 231 -32.29 9.67 -10.65
C ALA A 231 -33.46 9.21 -9.79
N ALA A 232 -33.19 8.79 -8.55
CA ALA A 232 -34.22 8.37 -7.60
C ALA A 232 -35.21 9.52 -7.26
N GLU A 233 -34.68 10.73 -7.03
CA GLU A 233 -35.52 11.93 -6.82
C GLU A 233 -36.48 12.14 -8.00
N LEU A 234 -35.97 12.08 -9.22
CA LEU A 234 -36.78 12.27 -10.44
C LEU A 234 -37.80 11.16 -10.67
N ILE A 235 -37.39 9.90 -10.47
CA ILE A 235 -38.31 8.76 -10.64
C ILE A 235 -39.42 8.78 -9.58
N ASN A 236 -39.13 9.12 -8.33
CA ASN A 236 -40.14 9.30 -7.30
C ASN A 236 -41.13 10.44 -7.58
N GLU A 237 -40.66 11.52 -8.26
CA GLU A 237 -41.53 12.67 -8.60
C GLU A 237 -42.36 12.39 -9.87
N TYR A 238 -41.83 11.75 -10.89
CA TYR A 238 -42.43 11.57 -12.19
C TYR A 238 -42.98 10.15 -12.46
N GLY A 239 -42.60 9.16 -11.66
CA GLY A 239 -43.10 7.79 -11.70
C GLY A 239 -42.17 6.80 -12.43
N ASP A 240 -41.90 7.00 -13.71
CA ASP A 240 -41.00 6.16 -14.53
C ASP A 240 -40.24 6.98 -15.56
N LEU A 241 -39.26 6.33 -16.24
CA LEU A 241 -38.39 6.98 -17.20
C LEU A 241 -39.17 7.63 -18.36
N GLU A 242 -40.14 6.97 -18.93
CA GLU A 242 -40.91 7.50 -20.09
C GLU A 242 -41.77 8.69 -19.70
N THR A 243 -42.44 8.61 -18.54
CA THR A 243 -43.17 9.73 -17.97
C THR A 243 -42.28 10.92 -17.68
N LEU A 244 -41.10 10.68 -17.10
CA LEU A 244 -40.11 11.71 -16.81
C LEU A 244 -39.60 12.37 -18.11
N LEU A 245 -39.23 11.58 -19.13
CA LEU A 245 -38.73 12.11 -20.40
C LEU A 245 -39.83 12.92 -21.16
N SER A 246 -41.07 12.45 -21.14
CA SER A 246 -42.20 13.18 -21.77
C SER A 246 -42.49 14.51 -21.08
N ARG A 247 -42.26 14.62 -19.78
CA ARG A 247 -42.49 15.78 -18.92
C ARG A 247 -41.20 16.53 -18.55
N ALA A 248 -40.10 16.26 -19.23
CA ALA A 248 -38.79 16.84 -18.93
C ALA A 248 -38.81 18.38 -18.99
N ILE A 249 -39.70 19.00 -19.77
CA ILE A 249 -39.86 20.46 -19.91
C ILE A 249 -40.33 21.11 -18.58
N GLU A 250 -40.97 20.34 -17.68
CA GLU A 250 -41.50 20.83 -16.42
C GLU A 250 -40.40 20.94 -15.33
N ILE A 251 -39.22 20.39 -15.59
CA ILE A 251 -38.12 20.37 -14.60
C ILE A 251 -37.59 21.78 -14.39
N LYS A 252 -37.61 22.22 -13.13
CA LYS A 252 -37.26 23.59 -12.71
C LYS A 252 -35.76 23.92 -12.95
N GLN A 253 -34.86 22.91 -12.82
CA GLN A 253 -33.45 23.12 -13.02
C GLN A 253 -33.06 23.11 -14.51
N PRO A 254 -32.60 24.22 -15.09
CA PRO A 254 -32.38 24.34 -16.53
C PRO A 254 -31.40 23.29 -17.07
N LYS A 255 -30.26 23.09 -16.39
CA LYS A 255 -29.24 22.11 -16.81
C LYS A 255 -29.74 20.65 -16.76
N ARG A 256 -30.60 20.29 -15.80
CA ARG A 256 -31.18 18.94 -15.73
C ARG A 256 -32.18 18.73 -16.85
N ARG A 257 -33.05 19.73 -17.09
CA ARG A 257 -34.02 19.73 -18.17
C ARG A 257 -33.35 19.56 -19.53
N GLU A 258 -32.40 20.41 -19.86
CA GLU A 258 -31.63 20.35 -21.10
C GLU A 258 -31.00 18.99 -21.32
N ARG A 259 -30.34 18.43 -20.31
CA ARG A 259 -29.69 17.11 -20.42
C ARG A 259 -30.68 15.97 -20.62
N LEU A 260 -31.82 15.97 -19.93
CA LEU A 260 -32.84 14.93 -20.10
C LEU A 260 -33.46 14.97 -21.49
N ILE A 261 -33.63 16.16 -22.08
CA ILE A 261 -34.13 16.32 -23.45
C ILE A 261 -33.03 15.88 -24.45
N GLU A 262 -31.80 16.33 -24.24
CA GLU A 262 -30.66 16.05 -25.14
C GLU A 262 -30.31 14.57 -25.16
N TYR A 263 -30.30 13.91 -23.98
CA TYR A 263 -29.88 12.51 -23.84
C TYR A 263 -31.06 11.53 -23.70
N ALA A 264 -32.27 11.90 -24.10
CA ALA A 264 -33.44 11.05 -23.98
C ALA A 264 -33.31 9.70 -24.72
N ILE A 265 -32.70 9.70 -25.94
CA ILE A 265 -32.44 8.47 -26.66
C ILE A 265 -31.43 7.58 -25.92
N GLN A 266 -30.40 8.18 -25.37
CA GLN A 266 -29.37 7.48 -24.60
C GLN A 266 -29.93 6.88 -23.31
N ALA A 267 -30.86 7.57 -22.64
CA ALA A 267 -31.54 7.05 -21.46
C ALA A 267 -32.37 5.80 -21.78
N ARG A 268 -33.06 5.78 -22.92
CA ARG A 268 -33.82 4.60 -23.42
C ARG A 268 -32.88 3.45 -23.78
N LEU A 269 -31.79 3.74 -24.46
CA LEU A 269 -30.74 2.73 -24.73
C LEU A 269 -30.24 2.14 -23.42
N SER A 270 -29.97 2.97 -22.42
CA SER A 270 -29.54 2.51 -21.10
C SER A 270 -30.61 1.66 -20.42
N LEU A 271 -31.90 1.98 -20.58
CA LEU A 271 -33.00 1.17 -20.08
C LEU A 271 -33.00 -0.24 -20.67
N ASP A 272 -32.83 -0.34 -21.99
CA ASP A 272 -32.77 -1.63 -22.70
C ASP A 272 -31.55 -2.47 -22.27
N LEU A 273 -30.45 -1.83 -21.89
CA LEU A 273 -29.22 -2.50 -21.44
C LEU A 273 -29.32 -2.99 -20.00
N VAL A 274 -29.94 -2.22 -19.08
CA VAL A 274 -30.01 -2.58 -17.65
C VAL A 274 -31.19 -3.46 -17.31
N LYS A 275 -32.23 -3.49 -18.13
CA LYS A 275 -33.40 -4.33 -17.94
C LYS A 275 -33.03 -5.79 -18.13
N LEU A 276 -33.27 -6.62 -17.12
CA LEU A 276 -33.06 -8.06 -17.24
C LEU A 276 -34.17 -8.70 -18.08
N LYS A 277 -33.76 -9.67 -18.91
CA LYS A 277 -34.69 -10.45 -19.72
C LYS A 277 -35.24 -11.61 -18.89
N ASP A 278 -36.56 -11.61 -18.72
CA ASP A 278 -37.27 -12.58 -17.85
C ASP A 278 -38.12 -13.61 -18.65
N ASP A 279 -37.92 -13.63 -19.98
CA ASP A 279 -38.60 -14.50 -20.93
C ASP A 279 -37.63 -15.31 -21.83
N VAL A 280 -36.42 -15.57 -21.31
CA VAL A 280 -35.45 -16.40 -22.03
C VAL A 280 -36.02 -17.79 -22.31
N PRO A 281 -35.95 -18.32 -23.54
CA PRO A 281 -36.33 -19.70 -23.81
C PRO A 281 -35.36 -20.65 -23.11
N LEU A 282 -35.75 -21.12 -21.89
CA LEU A 282 -34.90 -21.98 -21.08
C LEU A 282 -34.75 -23.36 -21.70
N GLU A 283 -33.51 -23.84 -21.83
CA GLU A 283 -33.23 -25.21 -22.33
C GLU A 283 -33.49 -26.27 -21.26
N VAL A 284 -33.47 -25.87 -19.97
CA VAL A 284 -33.72 -26.73 -18.82
C VAL A 284 -34.95 -26.24 -18.07
N ALA A 285 -35.95 -27.08 -17.95
CA ALA A 285 -37.17 -26.79 -17.24
C ALA A 285 -36.91 -26.60 -15.71
N PRO A 286 -37.61 -25.68 -15.03
CA PRO A 286 -37.40 -25.43 -13.60
C PRO A 286 -37.60 -26.67 -12.70
N GLU A 287 -38.46 -27.59 -13.07
CA GLU A 287 -38.73 -28.85 -12.39
C GLU A 287 -37.54 -29.82 -12.31
N LEU A 288 -36.57 -29.62 -13.23
CA LEU A 288 -35.31 -30.40 -13.26
C LEU A 288 -34.26 -29.94 -12.27
N LEU A 289 -34.48 -28.76 -11.63
CA LEU A 289 -33.59 -28.20 -10.61
C LEU A 289 -33.76 -28.78 -9.22
N GLY A 290 -34.56 -29.83 -9.06
CA GLY A 290 -34.85 -30.50 -7.78
C GLY A 290 -33.58 -30.81 -7.01
N VAL A 291 -33.56 -30.51 -5.70
CA VAL A 291 -32.41 -30.78 -4.81
C VAL A 291 -32.14 -32.28 -4.74
N ARG A 292 -30.88 -32.62 -4.86
CA ARG A 292 -30.38 -34.03 -4.71
C ARG A 292 -29.30 -34.00 -3.64
N ASP A 293 -29.28 -35.07 -2.85
CA ASP A 293 -28.16 -35.29 -1.91
C ASP A 293 -26.84 -35.47 -2.67
N PRO A 294 -25.77 -34.85 -2.18
CA PRO A 294 -24.46 -35.11 -2.74
C PRO A 294 -24.07 -36.58 -2.68
N ASP A 295 -23.56 -37.13 -3.77
CA ASP A 295 -22.87 -38.42 -3.73
C ASP A 295 -21.57 -38.27 -2.96
N ALA A 296 -21.51 -38.81 -1.74
CA ALA A 296 -20.35 -38.70 -0.87
C ALA A 296 -19.06 -39.24 -1.52
N ALA A 297 -19.14 -40.35 -2.26
CA ALA A 297 -17.96 -40.93 -2.91
C ALA A 297 -17.40 -39.98 -4.00
N ARG A 298 -18.29 -39.45 -4.85
CA ARG A 298 -17.94 -38.54 -5.94
C ARG A 298 -17.42 -37.21 -5.42
N LEU A 299 -18.10 -36.61 -4.43
CA LEU A 299 -17.70 -35.31 -3.86
C LEU A 299 -16.36 -35.41 -3.14
N LEU A 300 -16.16 -36.44 -2.31
CA LEU A 300 -14.89 -36.65 -1.61
C LEU A 300 -13.74 -37.01 -2.56
N ALA A 301 -14.02 -37.70 -3.68
CA ALA A 301 -13.04 -37.94 -4.72
C ALA A 301 -12.58 -36.64 -5.38
N PHE A 302 -13.51 -35.76 -5.77
CA PHE A 302 -13.20 -34.44 -6.34
C PHE A 302 -12.38 -33.58 -5.38
N LEU A 303 -12.78 -33.49 -4.10
CA LEU A 303 -12.06 -32.68 -3.12
C LEU A 303 -10.65 -33.20 -2.85
N ARG A 304 -10.43 -34.50 -2.96
CA ARG A 304 -9.11 -35.13 -2.87
C ARG A 304 -8.26 -34.89 -4.11
N GLU A 305 -8.85 -34.96 -5.28
CA GLU A 305 -8.17 -34.57 -6.52
C GLU A 305 -7.68 -33.11 -6.46
N MET A 306 -8.47 -32.23 -5.84
CA MET A 306 -8.08 -30.85 -5.57
C MET A 306 -7.11 -30.70 -4.37
N GLU A 307 -6.80 -31.77 -3.67
CA GLU A 307 -5.91 -31.82 -2.50
C GLU A 307 -6.39 -30.94 -1.30
N PHE A 308 -7.71 -30.81 -1.12
CA PHE A 308 -8.33 -30.01 -0.05
C PHE A 308 -8.49 -30.81 1.26
N ALA A 309 -7.41 -31.24 1.89
CA ALA A 309 -7.44 -32.14 3.03
C ALA A 309 -8.40 -31.71 4.17
N THR A 310 -8.33 -30.47 4.62
CA THR A 310 -9.17 -29.92 5.70
C THR A 310 -10.64 -29.84 5.30
N LEU A 311 -10.93 -29.40 4.07
CA LEU A 311 -12.28 -29.30 3.55
C LEU A 311 -12.89 -30.68 3.33
N THR A 312 -12.12 -31.63 2.81
CA THR A 312 -12.52 -33.04 2.64
C THR A 312 -12.94 -33.63 3.98
N LYS A 313 -12.14 -33.46 5.04
CA LYS A 313 -12.48 -33.96 6.38
C LYS A 313 -13.79 -33.37 6.89
N ARG A 314 -13.92 -32.04 6.82
CA ARG A 314 -15.13 -31.33 7.29
C ARG A 314 -16.40 -31.74 6.54
N ILE A 315 -16.31 -31.96 5.22
CA ILE A 315 -17.44 -32.38 4.40
C ILE A 315 -17.78 -33.86 4.65
N ALA A 316 -16.78 -34.74 4.80
CA ALA A 316 -17.00 -36.14 5.15
C ALA A 316 -17.73 -36.29 6.50
N GLU A 317 -17.31 -35.55 7.53
CA GLU A 317 -17.97 -35.49 8.83
C GLU A 317 -19.44 -35.00 8.70
N GLY A 318 -19.68 -33.97 7.90
CA GLY A 318 -21.04 -33.43 7.68
C GLY A 318 -21.95 -34.34 6.84
N LEU A 319 -21.40 -35.28 6.05
CA LEU A 319 -22.13 -36.27 5.29
C LEU A 319 -22.30 -37.60 6.06
N GLY A 320 -21.72 -37.73 7.27
CA GLY A 320 -21.70 -38.99 8.01
C GLY A 320 -20.88 -40.10 7.33
N ALA A 321 -19.99 -39.74 6.41
CA ALA A 321 -19.14 -40.68 5.68
C ALA A 321 -17.76 -40.77 6.37
N SER A 322 -17.24 -42.02 6.49
CA SER A 322 -15.85 -42.18 6.96
C SER A 322 -14.91 -41.55 5.97
N ALA A 323 -14.11 -40.59 6.42
CA ALA A 323 -13.03 -40.07 5.61
C ALA A 323 -12.07 -41.22 5.30
N PRO A 324 -11.87 -41.61 4.03
CA PRO A 324 -10.91 -42.70 3.73
C PRO A 324 -9.50 -42.25 4.10
N PRO A 325 -8.60 -43.19 4.48
CA PRO A 325 -7.24 -42.88 4.88
C PRO A 325 -6.52 -42.06 3.77
N PRO A 326 -5.60 -41.15 4.14
CA PRO A 326 -4.78 -40.47 3.16
C PRO A 326 -4.09 -41.50 2.27
N ALA A 327 -4.02 -41.22 0.98
CA ALA A 327 -3.36 -42.10 0.03
C ALA A 327 -1.96 -42.45 0.54
N GLN A 328 -1.68 -43.74 0.74
CA GLN A 328 -0.34 -44.21 1.07
C GLN A 328 0.57 -43.79 -0.09
N ARG A 329 1.57 -42.98 0.19
CA ARG A 329 2.65 -42.70 -0.77
C ARG A 329 3.39 -44.03 -0.97
N ASP A 330 3.56 -44.42 -2.22
CA ASP A 330 4.46 -45.51 -2.58
C ASP A 330 5.86 -45.23 -1.98
N PRO A 331 6.45 -46.18 -1.24
CA PRO A 331 7.75 -45.95 -0.58
C PRO A 331 8.91 -45.69 -1.55
N ASP A 332 8.69 -45.88 -2.86
CA ASP A 332 9.71 -45.79 -3.89
C ASP A 332 9.74 -44.44 -4.66
N SER A 333 8.87 -43.47 -4.30
CA SER A 333 8.98 -42.14 -4.81
C SER A 333 9.91 -41.31 -3.88
N SER A 334 11.16 -41.21 -4.23
CA SER A 334 12.20 -40.44 -3.54
C SER A 334 11.74 -39.01 -3.28
N PRO A 335 11.96 -38.48 -2.07
CA PRO A 335 11.56 -37.12 -1.71
C PRO A 335 12.28 -36.12 -2.61
N GLY A 336 11.50 -35.10 -3.03
CA GLY A 336 11.93 -34.03 -3.88
C GLY A 336 13.26 -33.38 -3.44
N ARG A 337 14.07 -33.08 -4.42
CA ARG A 337 15.38 -32.49 -4.31
C ARG A 337 15.40 -31.26 -3.38
N SER A 338 16.38 -31.23 -2.49
CA SER A 338 16.63 -30.10 -1.60
C SER A 338 16.95 -28.82 -2.39
N PRO A 339 16.75 -27.61 -1.81
CA PRO A 339 17.05 -26.32 -2.47
C PRO A 339 18.48 -26.18 -3.00
N GLU A 340 19.45 -26.95 -2.47
CA GLU A 340 20.83 -26.94 -2.96
C GLU A 340 21.00 -27.53 -4.37
N THR A 341 20.10 -28.42 -4.80
CA THR A 341 20.17 -29.01 -6.14
C THR A 341 19.71 -28.04 -7.24
N LEU A 342 18.86 -27.06 -6.88
CA LEU A 342 18.40 -26.03 -7.81
C LEU A 342 19.48 -24.98 -8.13
N VAL A 343 20.47 -24.83 -7.26
CA VAL A 343 21.57 -23.86 -7.48
C VAL A 343 22.68 -24.47 -8.39
N LYS A 344 22.85 -25.79 -8.42
CA LYS A 344 23.87 -26.45 -9.24
C LYS A 344 23.46 -26.70 -10.70
N GLU A 345 22.17 -26.69 -11.01
CA GLU A 345 21.69 -26.90 -12.40
C GLU A 345 21.59 -25.60 -13.25
N ARG A 346 21.99 -24.45 -12.71
CA ARG A 346 22.06 -23.18 -13.47
C ARG A 346 23.12 -23.11 -14.59
N GLY A 347 23.82 -24.19 -14.86
CA GLY A 347 24.86 -24.27 -15.87
C GLY A 347 24.52 -25.00 -17.17
N LYS A 348 23.26 -25.46 -17.37
CA LYS A 348 22.87 -26.08 -18.65
C LYS A 348 21.87 -25.16 -19.37
N PRO A 349 22.01 -24.98 -20.69
CA PRO A 349 21.09 -24.14 -21.45
C PRO A 349 19.68 -24.71 -21.35
N VAL A 350 18.76 -23.90 -20.84
CA VAL A 350 17.34 -24.18 -20.83
C VAL A 350 16.88 -24.40 -22.28
N GLY A 351 16.18 -25.50 -22.50
CA GLY A 351 15.65 -25.87 -23.81
C GLY A 351 14.84 -24.73 -24.48
N LYS A 352 14.68 -24.84 -25.79
CA LYS A 352 14.04 -23.89 -26.70
C LYS A 352 12.92 -23.09 -26.05
N PRO A 353 12.85 -21.75 -26.28
CA PRO A 353 11.79 -20.92 -25.73
C PRO A 353 10.42 -21.49 -26.12
N ALA A 354 9.54 -21.54 -25.15
CA ALA A 354 8.15 -21.91 -25.36
C ALA A 354 7.52 -21.04 -26.45
N ALA A 355 6.65 -21.62 -27.24
CA ALA A 355 6.00 -20.96 -28.37
C ALA A 355 5.38 -19.60 -27.97
N PRO A 356 5.34 -18.59 -28.88
CA PRO A 356 4.70 -17.32 -28.59
C PRO A 356 3.23 -17.54 -28.26
N GLY A 357 2.85 -17.27 -26.99
CA GLY A 357 1.47 -17.46 -26.50
C GLY A 357 1.33 -17.91 -25.06
N ALA A 358 2.41 -18.26 -24.35
CA ALA A 358 2.33 -18.60 -22.92
C ALA A 358 2.34 -17.34 -22.04
N TRP A 359 1.18 -16.87 -21.64
CA TRP A 359 0.95 -15.71 -20.77
C TRP A 359 1.05 -16.09 -19.28
N THR A 360 2.16 -16.67 -18.86
CA THR A 360 2.40 -16.96 -17.44
C THR A 360 3.22 -15.83 -16.79
N PRO A 361 3.09 -15.59 -15.47
CA PRO A 361 3.94 -14.65 -14.74
C PRO A 361 5.43 -14.92 -14.95
N GLY A 362 5.84 -16.20 -14.95
CA GLY A 362 7.20 -16.61 -15.24
C GLY A 362 7.66 -16.27 -16.66
N ALA A 363 6.79 -16.40 -17.67
CA ALA A 363 7.09 -16.02 -19.06
C ALA A 363 7.23 -14.50 -19.20
N LYS A 364 6.43 -13.71 -18.47
CA LYS A 364 6.58 -12.24 -18.41
C LYS A 364 7.89 -11.83 -17.77
N VAL A 365 8.31 -12.47 -16.68
CA VAL A 365 9.61 -12.23 -16.06
C VAL A 365 10.76 -12.60 -17.01
N ALA A 366 10.66 -13.72 -17.71
CA ALA A 366 11.66 -14.13 -18.69
C ALA A 366 11.76 -13.16 -19.88
N ALA A 367 10.63 -12.68 -20.38
CA ALA A 367 10.59 -11.66 -21.44
C ALA A 367 11.15 -10.32 -20.95
N ALA A 368 10.85 -9.90 -19.71
CA ALA A 368 11.37 -8.71 -19.08
C ALA A 368 12.90 -8.75 -18.90
N LEU A 369 13.45 -9.90 -18.55
CA LEU A 369 14.90 -10.11 -18.46
C LEU A 369 15.60 -9.96 -19.83
N GLN A 370 14.92 -10.25 -20.93
CA GLN A 370 15.45 -10.00 -22.28
C GLN A 370 15.43 -8.50 -22.63
N VAL A 371 14.41 -7.76 -22.21
CA VAL A 371 14.37 -6.30 -22.34
C VAL A 371 15.52 -5.65 -21.58
N GLY A 372 15.81 -6.14 -20.36
CA GLY A 372 16.91 -5.66 -19.54
C GLY A 372 18.31 -5.89 -20.18
N LYS A 373 18.44 -6.86 -21.10
CA LYS A 373 19.70 -7.13 -21.82
C LYS A 373 19.85 -6.34 -23.12
N ALA A 374 18.81 -5.67 -23.58
CA ALA A 374 18.86 -4.88 -24.80
C ALA A 374 19.72 -3.63 -24.59
N LYS A 375 20.69 -3.41 -25.51
CA LYS A 375 21.57 -2.25 -25.45
C LYS A 375 20.78 -0.94 -25.42
N ILE A 376 21.20 0.01 -24.60
CA ILE A 376 20.68 1.37 -24.56
C ILE A 376 21.50 2.22 -25.55
N GLU A 377 20.83 2.83 -26.52
CA GLU A 377 21.46 3.67 -27.55
C GLU A 377 20.91 5.09 -27.46
N ARG A 378 21.63 5.98 -26.82
CA ARG A 378 21.28 7.38 -26.54
C ARG A 378 21.06 8.23 -27.80
N SER A 379 21.70 7.87 -28.90
CA SER A 379 21.59 8.58 -30.19
C SER A 379 20.17 8.52 -30.81
N HIS A 380 19.30 7.69 -30.29
CA HIS A 380 17.90 7.56 -30.75
C HIS A 380 16.92 8.45 -29.99
N TYR A 381 17.37 9.15 -28.97
CA TYR A 381 16.49 10.03 -28.19
C TYR A 381 16.24 11.34 -28.94
N GLU A 382 15.01 11.79 -28.90
CA GLU A 382 14.53 12.94 -29.64
C GLU A 382 14.45 14.19 -28.76
N THR A 383 14.97 15.32 -29.25
CA THR A 383 14.69 16.64 -28.67
C THR A 383 13.41 17.19 -29.31
N VAL A 384 12.38 17.42 -28.52
CA VAL A 384 11.07 17.92 -29.00
C VAL A 384 10.98 19.42 -28.71
N THR A 385 11.05 20.22 -29.76
CA THR A 385 11.09 21.69 -29.65
C THR A 385 9.82 22.38 -30.17
N ASP A 386 8.86 21.64 -30.69
CA ASP A 386 7.59 22.16 -31.19
C ASP A 386 6.38 21.44 -30.60
N LEU A 387 5.26 22.16 -30.51
CA LEU A 387 4.05 21.68 -29.86
C LEU A 387 3.38 20.51 -30.60
N ALA A 388 3.40 20.54 -31.94
CA ALA A 388 2.75 19.49 -32.75
C ALA A 388 3.46 18.14 -32.56
N ARG A 389 4.80 18.17 -32.44
CA ARG A 389 5.57 16.95 -32.18
C ARG A 389 5.32 16.45 -30.75
N LEU A 390 5.17 17.34 -29.77
CA LEU A 390 4.78 16.98 -28.41
C LEU A 390 3.39 16.32 -28.37
N GLU A 391 2.40 16.86 -29.10
CA GLU A 391 1.07 16.24 -29.23
C GLU A 391 1.16 14.84 -29.84
N GLY A 392 2.08 14.64 -30.80
CA GLY A 392 2.37 13.31 -31.35
C GLY A 392 2.85 12.32 -30.29
N TRP A 393 3.80 12.71 -29.41
CA TRP A 393 4.26 11.90 -28.29
C TRP A 393 3.16 11.61 -27.28
N ILE A 394 2.31 12.59 -26.99
CA ILE A 394 1.14 12.44 -26.10
C ILE A 394 0.16 11.40 -26.70
N ALA A 395 -0.10 11.46 -27.99
CA ALA A 395 -0.96 10.48 -28.67
C ALA A 395 -0.37 9.06 -28.61
N GLU A 396 0.94 8.92 -28.80
CA GLU A 396 1.63 7.63 -28.65
C GLU A 396 1.58 7.08 -27.21
N ALA A 397 1.77 7.95 -26.20
CA ALA A 397 1.66 7.57 -24.79
C ALA A 397 0.24 7.08 -24.45
N ARG A 398 -0.80 7.76 -24.97
CA ARG A 398 -2.20 7.31 -24.83
C ARG A 398 -2.44 5.97 -25.51
N ALA A 399 -1.95 5.77 -26.72
CA ALA A 399 -2.08 4.51 -27.46
C ALA A 399 -1.37 3.35 -26.75
N ALA A 400 -0.22 3.63 -26.11
CA ALA A 400 0.52 2.64 -25.31
C ALA A 400 -0.14 2.34 -23.94
N GLY A 401 -1.03 3.21 -23.46
CA GLY A 401 -1.69 3.12 -22.16
C GLY A 401 -0.74 3.27 -20.96
N ARG A 402 0.54 3.53 -21.19
CA ARG A 402 1.58 3.78 -20.19
C ARG A 402 2.77 4.48 -20.82
N PHE A 403 3.51 5.23 -20.00
CA PHE A 403 4.80 5.81 -20.39
C PHE A 403 5.63 6.12 -19.17
N ALA A 404 6.96 6.15 -19.33
CA ALA A 404 7.84 6.72 -18.31
C ALA A 404 7.87 8.23 -18.43
N PHE A 405 8.01 8.90 -17.29
CA PHE A 405 7.98 10.35 -17.16
C PHE A 405 8.96 10.79 -16.08
N ASP A 406 9.75 11.81 -16.38
CA ASP A 406 10.69 12.44 -15.46
C ASP A 406 10.76 13.94 -15.71
N ILE A 407 11.07 14.75 -14.68
CA ILE A 407 11.09 16.20 -14.73
C ILE A 407 12.48 16.73 -14.41
N GLU A 408 13.00 17.61 -15.27
CA GLU A 408 14.20 18.38 -15.02
C GLU A 408 13.90 19.77 -14.48
N THR A 409 14.61 20.18 -13.43
CA THR A 409 14.33 21.42 -12.70
C THR A 409 15.59 22.19 -12.32
N THR A 410 15.40 23.41 -11.83
CA THR A 410 16.49 24.29 -11.37
C THR A 410 17.00 24.00 -9.97
N SER A 411 16.27 23.24 -9.14
CA SER A 411 16.55 23.05 -7.72
C SER A 411 16.15 21.65 -7.23
N LEU A 412 16.86 21.13 -6.24
CA LEU A 412 16.47 19.93 -5.51
C LEU A 412 15.34 20.18 -4.49
N ASP A 413 15.09 21.45 -4.13
CA ASP A 413 13.93 21.84 -3.31
C ASP A 413 12.70 21.96 -4.22
N PRO A 414 11.73 21.02 -4.16
CA PRO A 414 10.59 20.99 -5.08
C PRO A 414 9.65 22.18 -4.88
N MET A 415 9.71 22.87 -3.73
CA MET A 415 8.91 24.06 -3.45
C MET A 415 9.48 25.36 -4.05
N ARG A 416 10.72 25.32 -4.56
CA ARG A 416 11.43 26.44 -5.21
C ARG A 416 11.88 26.12 -6.62
N ALA A 417 11.64 24.89 -7.05
CA ALA A 417 12.08 24.39 -8.34
C ALA A 417 11.24 25.01 -9.48
N GLU A 418 11.93 25.56 -10.46
CA GLU A 418 11.33 25.95 -11.75
C GLU A 418 11.52 24.81 -12.76
N PHE A 419 10.56 24.64 -13.66
CA PHE A 419 10.66 23.68 -14.75
C PHE A 419 11.76 24.06 -15.74
N VAL A 420 12.61 23.11 -16.08
CA VAL A 420 13.59 23.22 -17.17
C VAL A 420 13.16 22.39 -18.38
N GLY A 421 12.64 21.19 -18.15
CA GLY A 421 12.14 20.30 -19.16
C GLY A 421 11.53 19.04 -18.56
N PHE A 422 11.07 18.14 -19.42
CA PHE A 422 10.63 16.82 -19.02
C PHE A 422 10.96 15.79 -20.10
N SER A 423 11.10 14.56 -19.69
CA SER A 423 11.34 13.42 -20.60
C SER A 423 10.19 12.43 -20.57
N MET A 424 10.03 11.72 -21.69
CA MET A 424 9.02 10.68 -21.88
C MET A 424 9.63 9.48 -22.59
N ALA A 425 9.26 8.24 -22.17
CA ALA A 425 9.55 7.03 -22.90
C ALA A 425 8.31 6.15 -23.01
N VAL A 426 7.95 5.75 -24.25
CA VAL A 426 6.76 4.92 -24.54
C VAL A 426 7.11 3.45 -24.80
N ALA A 427 8.34 3.20 -25.22
CA ALA A 427 8.89 1.86 -25.45
C ALA A 427 10.42 1.88 -25.22
N PRO A 428 11.06 0.73 -24.92
CA PRO A 428 12.51 0.64 -24.80
C PRO A 428 13.25 1.22 -26.03
N GLY A 429 14.15 2.16 -25.77
CA GLY A 429 14.90 2.88 -26.82
C GLY A 429 14.11 3.95 -27.55
N LYS A 430 12.85 4.20 -27.15
CA LYS A 430 12.02 5.27 -27.72
C LYS A 430 11.65 6.30 -26.65
N ALA A 431 12.52 7.29 -26.50
CA ALA A 431 12.39 8.36 -25.53
C ALA A 431 12.60 9.74 -26.17
N CYS A 432 12.07 10.76 -25.52
CA CYS A 432 12.29 12.15 -25.90
C CYS A 432 12.51 13.04 -24.68
N TYR A 433 13.13 14.18 -24.95
CA TYR A 433 13.23 15.29 -24.01
C TYR A 433 12.55 16.53 -24.58
N VAL A 434 11.75 17.21 -23.77
CA VAL A 434 11.01 18.44 -24.13
C VAL A 434 11.57 19.61 -23.31
N PRO A 435 12.45 20.43 -23.89
CA PRO A 435 12.94 21.63 -23.22
C PRO A 435 11.85 22.71 -23.16
N ILE A 436 11.66 23.34 -21.98
CA ILE A 436 10.65 24.38 -21.76
C ILE A 436 11.16 25.57 -20.95
N GLY A 437 12.33 25.44 -20.28
CA GLY A 437 12.89 26.47 -19.41
C GLY A 437 14.42 26.60 -19.51
N HIS A 438 15.02 26.14 -20.61
CA HIS A 438 16.47 26.34 -20.84
C HIS A 438 16.79 27.81 -21.07
N ARG A 439 17.96 28.21 -20.62
CA ARG A 439 18.46 29.58 -20.73
C ARG A 439 19.80 29.58 -21.50
N PRO A 440 20.07 30.57 -22.35
CA PRO A 440 21.33 30.68 -23.04
C PRO A 440 22.49 30.84 -22.05
N ALA A 441 23.67 30.40 -22.48
CA ALA A 441 24.91 30.36 -21.65
C ALA A 441 25.49 31.73 -21.29
N SER A 442 25.01 32.85 -21.88
CA SER A 442 25.49 34.18 -21.60
C SER A 442 24.32 35.17 -21.43
N ASP A 443 24.47 36.09 -20.48
CA ASP A 443 23.57 37.28 -20.30
C ASP A 443 23.67 38.28 -21.46
N ALA A 444 24.30 37.91 -22.58
CA ALA A 444 24.36 38.73 -23.77
C ALA A 444 22.93 38.84 -24.35
N PHE A 445 22.39 40.04 -24.39
CA PHE A 445 21.17 40.36 -25.12
C PHE A 445 21.34 39.87 -26.55
N ASP A 446 20.75 38.74 -26.88
CA ASP A 446 20.78 38.18 -28.23
C ASP A 446 19.74 38.94 -29.08
N PHE A 447 20.21 39.91 -29.86
CA PHE A 447 19.43 40.52 -30.92
C PHE A 447 19.54 39.76 -32.27
N GLY A 448 19.98 38.49 -32.24
CA GLY A 448 20.14 37.67 -33.43
C GLY A 448 19.02 36.64 -33.63
N GLU A 449 18.75 36.30 -34.89
CA GLU A 449 17.71 35.33 -35.33
C GLU A 449 18.01 33.83 -34.96
N GLY A 450 18.50 33.56 -33.73
CA GLY A 450 18.95 32.24 -33.30
C GLY A 450 18.58 31.90 -31.86
N GLY A 451 17.43 32.36 -31.33
CA GLY A 451 16.96 32.01 -29.97
C GLY A 451 16.82 30.48 -29.79
N LEU A 452 17.04 30.00 -28.56
CA LEU A 452 16.91 28.58 -28.21
C LEU A 452 15.52 28.08 -28.61
N GLN A 453 15.42 27.13 -29.55
CA GLN A 453 14.13 26.54 -29.90
C GLN A 453 13.67 25.60 -28.80
N GLN A 454 12.58 25.95 -28.14
CA GLN A 454 11.94 25.16 -27.08
C GLN A 454 10.45 25.44 -27.04
N VAL A 455 9.67 24.51 -26.49
CA VAL A 455 8.22 24.69 -26.32
C VAL A 455 7.96 25.67 -25.20
N HIS A 456 7.01 26.60 -25.39
CA HIS A 456 6.62 27.52 -24.33
C HIS A 456 6.00 26.77 -23.15
N VAL A 457 6.43 27.07 -21.92
CA VAL A 457 6.06 26.33 -20.71
C VAL A 457 4.53 26.22 -20.53
N GLY A 458 3.78 27.30 -20.74
CA GLY A 458 2.33 27.33 -20.60
C GLY A 458 1.62 26.40 -21.60
N ASP A 459 2.09 26.39 -22.86
CA ASP A 459 1.54 25.55 -23.91
C ASP A 459 1.86 24.07 -23.66
N ALA A 460 3.12 23.77 -23.30
CA ALA A 460 3.54 22.42 -22.96
C ALA A 460 2.72 21.83 -21.81
N LEU A 461 2.56 22.58 -20.72
CA LEU A 461 1.79 22.13 -19.55
C LEU A 461 0.29 21.99 -19.87
N SER A 462 -0.26 22.82 -20.76
CA SER A 462 -1.67 22.75 -21.15
C SER A 462 -2.02 21.47 -21.89
N VAL A 463 -1.16 21.01 -22.82
CA VAL A 463 -1.38 19.77 -23.59
C VAL A 463 -0.96 18.52 -22.79
N LEU A 464 0.01 18.65 -21.87
CA LEU A 464 0.50 17.55 -21.04
C LEU A 464 -0.48 17.20 -19.90
N ARG A 465 -1.13 18.21 -19.28
CA ARG A 465 -2.06 18.02 -18.16
C ARG A 465 -3.11 16.93 -18.41
N PRO A 466 -3.87 16.92 -19.54
CA PRO A 466 -4.87 15.89 -19.80
C PRO A 466 -4.30 14.47 -19.90
N LEU A 467 -3.01 14.32 -20.20
CA LEU A 467 -2.32 13.00 -20.20
C LEU A 467 -1.91 12.61 -18.79
N LEU A 468 -1.35 13.54 -18.01
CA LEU A 468 -0.90 13.25 -16.64
C LEU A 468 -2.06 12.94 -15.69
N GLU A 469 -3.21 13.54 -15.91
CA GLU A 469 -4.42 13.33 -15.11
C GLU A 469 -5.33 12.21 -15.65
N ASP A 470 -5.00 11.61 -16.80
CA ASP A 470 -5.80 10.54 -17.44
C ASP A 470 -5.71 9.25 -16.62
N PRO A 471 -6.84 8.76 -16.03
CA PRO A 471 -6.84 7.54 -15.21
C PRO A 471 -6.61 6.27 -16.01
N SER A 472 -6.73 6.31 -17.35
CA SER A 472 -6.52 5.16 -18.23
C SER A 472 -5.06 4.98 -18.68
N VAL A 473 -4.19 5.97 -18.40
CA VAL A 473 -2.78 5.96 -18.80
C VAL A 473 -1.90 5.91 -17.57
N LEU A 474 -1.09 4.86 -17.42
CA LEU A 474 -0.16 4.70 -16.31
C LEU A 474 1.09 5.56 -16.52
N LYS A 475 1.42 6.42 -15.55
CA LYS A 475 2.67 7.16 -15.47
C LYS A 475 3.68 6.39 -14.63
N ILE A 476 4.86 6.17 -15.17
CA ILE A 476 5.95 5.42 -14.54
C ILE A 476 7.10 6.39 -14.30
N GLY A 477 7.65 6.42 -13.10
CA GLY A 477 8.81 7.26 -12.81
C GLY A 477 9.71 6.67 -11.74
N GLN A 478 10.76 7.39 -11.41
CA GLN A 478 11.72 7.06 -10.37
C GLN A 478 11.66 8.14 -9.29
N ASN A 479 11.25 7.80 -8.05
CA ASN A 479 11.10 8.78 -6.96
C ASN A 479 10.08 9.90 -7.28
N LEU A 480 8.96 9.53 -7.89
CA LEU A 480 7.90 10.43 -8.39
C LEU A 480 7.30 11.38 -7.36
N LYS A 481 7.61 11.24 -6.08
CA LYS A 481 7.14 12.16 -5.04
C LYS A 481 7.62 13.59 -5.32
N TYR A 482 8.86 13.76 -5.77
CA TYR A 482 9.42 15.05 -6.15
C TYR A 482 8.61 15.67 -7.31
N ASP A 483 8.40 14.92 -8.39
CA ASP A 483 7.65 15.35 -9.57
C ASP A 483 6.20 15.71 -9.21
N CYS A 484 5.56 14.93 -8.33
CA CYS A 484 4.22 15.21 -7.84
C CYS A 484 4.14 16.57 -7.12
N VAL A 485 5.16 16.93 -6.32
CA VAL A 485 5.19 18.23 -5.62
C VAL A 485 5.37 19.36 -6.61
N VAL A 486 6.31 19.24 -7.56
CA VAL A 486 6.57 20.26 -8.59
C VAL A 486 5.35 20.46 -9.49
N LEU A 487 4.77 19.38 -10.04
CA LEU A 487 3.55 19.44 -10.87
C LEU A 487 2.37 20.08 -10.15
N ALA A 488 2.21 19.75 -8.88
CA ALA A 488 1.10 20.27 -8.08
C ALA A 488 1.19 21.78 -7.81
N GLN A 489 2.38 22.42 -7.91
CA GLN A 489 2.51 23.88 -7.90
C GLN A 489 1.89 24.51 -9.14
N HIS A 490 1.88 23.78 -10.27
CA HIS A 490 1.22 24.18 -11.50
C HIS A 490 -0.24 23.71 -11.59
N GLY A 491 -0.79 23.17 -10.48
CA GLY A 491 -2.17 22.67 -10.41
C GLY A 491 -2.39 21.38 -11.21
N ILE A 492 -1.36 20.59 -11.48
CA ILE A 492 -1.41 19.33 -12.24
C ILE A 492 -1.30 18.15 -11.27
N GLY A 493 -2.24 17.21 -11.36
CA GLY A 493 -2.20 15.94 -10.65
C GLY A 493 -1.51 14.86 -11.46
N LEU A 494 -0.81 13.93 -10.79
CA LEU A 494 -0.18 12.77 -11.42
C LEU A 494 -0.84 11.50 -10.91
N ALA A 495 -1.70 10.88 -11.71
CA ALA A 495 -2.38 9.63 -11.36
C ALA A 495 -3.02 8.95 -12.59
N PRO A 496 -3.03 7.58 -12.66
CA PRO A 496 -2.32 6.65 -11.78
C PRO A 496 -0.81 6.65 -12.02
N LEU A 497 -0.04 6.23 -11.03
CA LEU A 497 1.42 6.18 -11.13
C LEU A 497 1.99 4.84 -10.63
N ASP A 498 3.16 4.47 -11.15
CA ASP A 498 4.07 3.47 -10.58
C ASP A 498 5.45 4.09 -10.39
N ASP A 499 6.11 3.73 -9.30
CA ASP A 499 7.42 4.26 -8.93
C ASP A 499 8.45 3.12 -8.83
N THR A 500 9.50 3.18 -9.65
CA THR A 500 10.54 2.14 -9.74
C THR A 500 11.40 2.03 -8.49
N LEU A 501 11.64 3.14 -7.77
CA LEU A 501 12.28 3.13 -6.45
C LEU A 501 11.45 2.32 -5.46
N LEU A 502 10.14 2.53 -5.43
CA LEU A 502 9.23 1.84 -4.50
C LEU A 502 8.97 0.38 -4.92
N LEU A 503 8.95 0.08 -6.22
CA LEU A 503 8.92 -1.30 -6.71
C LEU A 503 10.13 -2.09 -6.20
N SER A 504 11.32 -1.51 -6.37
CA SER A 504 12.57 -2.10 -5.86
C SER A 504 12.56 -2.22 -4.34
N TYR A 505 12.11 -1.18 -3.64
CA TYR A 505 12.06 -1.18 -2.19
C TYR A 505 11.12 -2.26 -1.63
N ALA A 506 9.95 -2.44 -2.23
CA ALA A 506 9.02 -3.50 -1.83
C ALA A 506 9.60 -4.92 -2.06
N LEU A 507 10.36 -5.11 -3.15
CA LEU A 507 10.95 -6.41 -3.53
C LEU A 507 12.24 -6.71 -2.77
N ASP A 508 13.14 -5.72 -2.65
CA ASP A 508 14.53 -5.91 -2.28
C ASP A 508 14.96 -5.06 -1.07
N GLY A 509 14.02 -4.64 -0.21
CA GLY A 509 14.31 -3.86 0.99
C GLY A 509 15.39 -4.53 1.87
N GLY A 510 16.54 -3.85 2.07
CA GLY A 510 17.71 -4.38 2.77
C GLY A 510 18.76 -5.06 1.89
N ARG A 511 18.56 -5.11 0.55
CA ARG A 511 19.54 -5.70 -0.40
C ARG A 511 20.42 -4.69 -1.14
N GLY A 512 20.40 -3.45 -0.75
CA GLY A 512 21.18 -2.36 -1.37
C GLY A 512 20.35 -1.10 -1.53
N ASN A 513 20.86 -0.14 -2.28
CA ASN A 513 20.18 1.10 -2.60
C ASN A 513 19.10 0.91 -3.68
N HIS A 514 18.18 1.86 -3.75
CA HIS A 514 17.08 1.87 -4.70
C HIS A 514 17.14 3.07 -5.68
N GLY A 515 18.30 3.74 -5.75
CA GLY A 515 18.57 4.78 -6.74
C GLY A 515 18.66 4.21 -8.15
N MET A 516 18.33 5.02 -9.16
CA MET A 516 18.24 4.59 -10.56
C MET A 516 19.56 3.99 -11.07
N ASP A 517 20.68 4.63 -10.81
CA ASP A 517 22.01 4.15 -11.26
C ASP A 517 22.30 2.73 -10.76
N GLU A 518 22.10 2.48 -9.46
CA GLU A 518 22.34 1.15 -8.88
C GLU A 518 21.34 0.11 -9.39
N LEU A 519 20.08 0.51 -9.62
CA LEU A 519 19.08 -0.39 -10.19
C LEU A 519 19.37 -0.71 -11.65
N ALA A 520 19.83 0.27 -12.44
CA ALA A 520 20.23 0.08 -13.83
C ALA A 520 21.42 -0.88 -13.92
N GLU A 521 22.45 -0.69 -13.10
CA GLU A 521 23.60 -1.59 -13.05
C GLU A 521 23.17 -3.01 -12.64
N ARG A 522 22.37 -3.14 -11.59
CA ARG A 522 21.93 -4.42 -11.02
C ARG A 522 21.01 -5.22 -11.95
N HIS A 523 20.07 -4.55 -12.60
CA HIS A 523 19.00 -5.22 -13.35
C HIS A 523 19.15 -5.15 -14.86
N LEU A 524 19.79 -4.10 -15.39
CA LEU A 524 19.99 -3.88 -16.81
C LEU A 524 21.42 -4.09 -17.25
N GLY A 525 22.40 -4.09 -16.31
CA GLY A 525 23.83 -4.12 -16.62
C GLY A 525 24.29 -2.84 -17.34
N HIS A 526 23.63 -1.72 -17.05
CA HIS A 526 23.86 -0.43 -17.69
C HIS A 526 24.32 0.61 -16.68
N SER A 527 25.32 1.42 -17.09
CA SER A 527 25.80 2.57 -16.32
C SER A 527 25.20 3.85 -16.90
N CYS A 528 24.36 4.53 -16.09
CA CYS A 528 23.74 5.79 -16.47
C CYS A 528 24.75 6.93 -16.51
N ILE A 529 24.40 8.03 -17.18
CA ILE A 529 25.20 9.27 -17.16
C ILE A 529 25.04 9.91 -15.77
N PRO A 530 26.14 10.12 -15.02
CA PRO A 530 26.02 10.78 -13.72
C PRO A 530 25.61 12.24 -13.87
N PHE A 531 24.64 12.71 -13.05
CA PHE A 531 24.19 14.11 -13.05
C PHE A 531 25.34 15.13 -12.94
N GLY A 532 26.38 14.80 -12.14
CA GLY A 532 27.57 15.64 -12.00
C GLY A 532 28.40 15.77 -13.27
N GLU A 533 28.34 14.81 -14.20
CA GLU A 533 28.97 14.84 -15.51
C GLU A 533 28.21 15.76 -16.46
N VAL A 534 26.89 15.65 -16.48
CA VAL A 534 26.00 16.52 -17.28
C VAL A 534 26.20 17.99 -16.93
N LEU A 535 26.24 18.32 -15.65
CA LEU A 535 26.50 19.69 -15.19
C LEU A 535 27.88 20.25 -15.56
N GLN A 536 28.86 19.42 -15.92
CA GLN A 536 30.15 19.93 -16.40
C GLN A 536 30.01 20.66 -17.74
N HIS A 537 29.02 20.31 -18.55
CA HIS A 537 28.72 20.96 -19.83
C HIS A 537 28.02 22.31 -19.65
N ALA A 538 27.45 22.63 -18.49
CA ALA A 538 26.90 23.93 -18.20
C ALA A 538 28.03 24.98 -17.98
N PRO A 539 27.89 26.23 -18.47
CA PRO A 539 28.84 27.30 -18.24
C PRO A 539 28.88 27.68 -16.75
N GLY A 540 29.98 28.28 -16.32
CA GLY A 540 30.15 28.73 -14.94
C GLY A 540 31.42 28.22 -14.29
N ALA A 541 32.11 29.09 -13.50
CA ALA A 541 33.38 28.78 -12.90
C ALA A 541 33.26 27.91 -11.64
N LYS A 542 32.13 28.02 -10.89
CA LYS A 542 31.89 27.25 -9.66
C LYS A 542 30.74 26.26 -9.88
N LYS A 543 30.82 25.12 -9.23
CA LYS A 543 29.80 24.11 -9.28
C LYS A 543 28.43 24.63 -8.78
N SER A 544 28.43 25.58 -7.84
CA SER A 544 27.23 26.22 -7.29
C SER A 544 26.49 27.12 -8.29
N ASP A 545 27.17 27.55 -9.37
CA ASP A 545 26.61 28.50 -10.31
C ASP A 545 26.00 27.80 -11.55
N LYS A 546 26.14 26.48 -11.62
CA LYS A 546 25.71 25.63 -12.73
C LYS A 546 24.32 25.04 -12.45
N THR A 547 23.39 25.24 -13.37
CA THR A 547 22.05 24.67 -13.32
C THR A 547 21.78 23.82 -14.56
N PHE A 548 20.87 22.85 -14.47
CA PHE A 548 20.48 22.02 -15.60
C PHE A 548 19.94 22.84 -16.77
N GLY A 549 19.25 23.95 -16.48
CA GLY A 549 18.74 24.86 -17.51
C GLY A 549 19.80 25.51 -18.39
N GLN A 550 21.08 25.38 -18.06
CA GLN A 550 22.21 25.89 -18.83
C GLN A 550 22.97 24.81 -19.58
N VAL A 551 22.56 23.56 -19.45
CA VAL A 551 23.16 22.42 -20.17
C VAL A 551 22.74 22.50 -21.65
N PRO A 552 23.66 22.24 -22.62
CA PRO A 552 23.32 22.17 -24.04
C PRO A 552 22.22 21.11 -24.30
N LEU A 553 21.29 21.45 -25.21
CA LEU A 553 20.10 20.62 -25.43
C LEU A 553 20.39 19.18 -25.85
N ASP A 554 21.44 18.97 -26.66
CA ASP A 554 21.91 17.63 -27.04
C ASP A 554 22.30 16.78 -25.82
N LYS A 555 23.04 17.38 -24.87
CA LYS A 555 23.47 16.72 -23.63
C LYS A 555 22.31 16.54 -22.64
N ALA A 556 21.42 17.52 -22.56
CA ALA A 556 20.20 17.39 -21.77
C ALA A 556 19.30 16.27 -22.29
N THR A 557 19.17 16.16 -23.63
CA THR A 557 18.39 15.09 -24.28
C THR A 557 18.99 13.71 -24.05
N GLU A 558 20.32 13.57 -24.17
CA GLU A 558 20.99 12.30 -23.89
C GLU A 558 20.76 11.83 -22.45
N TYR A 559 20.86 12.73 -21.49
CA TYR A 559 20.65 12.48 -20.08
C TYR A 559 19.19 12.18 -19.74
N ALA A 560 18.29 13.14 -19.94
CA ALA A 560 16.88 13.03 -19.54
C ALA A 560 16.13 11.94 -20.34
N GLY A 561 16.48 11.75 -21.62
CA GLY A 561 15.95 10.64 -22.43
C GLY A 561 16.40 9.28 -21.92
N GLU A 562 17.65 9.16 -21.42
CA GLU A 562 18.14 7.96 -20.75
C GLU A 562 17.38 7.67 -19.46
N ASP A 563 17.16 8.69 -18.63
CA ASP A 563 16.44 8.54 -17.37
C ASP A 563 15.02 7.98 -17.58
N ALA A 564 14.31 8.48 -18.60
CA ALA A 564 12.98 7.94 -18.94
C ALA A 564 13.05 6.51 -19.52
N ASP A 565 14.00 6.20 -20.43
CA ASP A 565 14.13 4.86 -21.03
C ASP A 565 14.54 3.82 -19.97
N VAL A 566 15.52 4.14 -19.14
CA VAL A 566 15.97 3.29 -18.03
C VAL A 566 14.84 3.04 -17.05
N THR A 567 14.11 4.07 -16.67
CA THR A 567 12.95 3.97 -15.77
C THR A 567 11.88 3.03 -16.34
N LEU A 568 11.54 3.16 -17.63
CA LEU A 568 10.59 2.26 -18.28
C LEU A 568 11.07 0.80 -18.25
N ARG A 569 12.35 0.57 -18.56
CA ARG A 569 12.95 -0.79 -18.56
C ARG A 569 13.00 -1.37 -17.16
N LEU A 570 13.35 -0.57 -16.14
CA LEU A 570 13.31 -0.99 -14.74
C LEU A 570 11.91 -1.39 -14.32
N TRP A 571 10.89 -0.61 -14.69
CA TRP A 571 9.50 -0.96 -14.42
C TRP A 571 9.13 -2.30 -15.09
N MET A 572 9.50 -2.51 -16.35
CA MET A 572 9.22 -3.78 -17.06
C MET A 572 9.87 -4.99 -16.38
N VAL A 573 11.04 -4.81 -15.76
CA VAL A 573 11.74 -5.88 -15.01
C VAL A 573 11.16 -6.08 -13.61
N LEU A 574 10.87 -5.00 -12.88
CA LEU A 574 10.49 -5.06 -11.46
C LEU A 574 9.01 -5.36 -11.26
N LYS A 575 8.10 -4.75 -12.04
CA LYS A 575 6.65 -4.89 -11.84
C LYS A 575 6.16 -6.35 -11.89
N PRO A 576 6.58 -7.20 -12.85
CA PRO A 576 6.20 -8.61 -12.86
C PRO A 576 6.70 -9.42 -11.65
N ARG A 577 7.83 -9.03 -11.05
CA ARG A 577 8.38 -9.68 -9.86
C ARG A 577 7.46 -9.56 -8.65
N LEU A 578 6.69 -8.47 -8.54
CA LEU A 578 5.74 -8.30 -7.42
C LEU A 578 4.78 -9.48 -7.29
N VAL A 579 4.28 -9.99 -8.41
CA VAL A 579 3.34 -11.13 -8.43
C VAL A 579 4.08 -12.43 -8.07
N VAL A 580 5.20 -12.70 -8.73
CA VAL A 580 6.01 -13.92 -8.51
C VAL A 580 6.51 -14.00 -7.06
N GLU A 581 6.95 -12.87 -6.51
CA GLU A 581 7.51 -12.79 -5.16
C GLU A 581 6.44 -12.47 -4.08
N ARG A 582 5.15 -12.35 -4.46
CA ARG A 582 4.02 -12.07 -3.55
C ARG A 582 4.14 -10.76 -2.79
N MET A 583 4.70 -9.73 -3.44
CA MET A 583 4.89 -8.40 -2.87
C MET A 583 3.86 -7.37 -3.36
N THR A 584 2.89 -7.79 -4.17
CA THR A 584 1.86 -6.90 -4.75
C THR A 584 1.10 -6.14 -3.67
N SER A 585 0.64 -6.82 -2.61
CA SER A 585 -0.10 -6.16 -1.52
C SER A 585 0.73 -5.07 -0.82
N VAL A 586 2.01 -5.33 -0.56
CA VAL A 586 2.91 -4.34 0.07
C VAL A 586 3.05 -3.12 -0.84
N TYR A 587 3.34 -3.32 -2.12
CA TYR A 587 3.48 -2.22 -3.07
C TYR A 587 2.18 -1.42 -3.24
N GLU A 588 1.07 -2.10 -3.55
CA GLU A 588 -0.21 -1.45 -3.90
C GLU A 588 -0.91 -0.80 -2.69
N THR A 589 -0.70 -1.32 -1.47
CA THR A 589 -1.44 -0.84 -0.29
C THR A 589 -0.61 -0.04 0.71
N LEU A 590 0.74 -0.13 0.64
CA LEU A 590 1.63 0.54 1.59
C LEU A 590 2.61 1.51 0.92
N GLU A 591 3.14 1.19 -0.29
CA GLU A 591 4.17 2.02 -0.90
C GLU A 591 3.59 3.03 -1.90
N ARG A 592 2.93 2.56 -2.95
CA ARG A 592 2.42 3.42 -4.03
C ARG A 592 1.48 4.54 -3.55
N PRO A 593 0.52 4.29 -2.66
CA PRO A 593 -0.37 5.36 -2.19
C PRO A 593 0.33 6.43 -1.35
N MET A 594 1.47 6.10 -0.72
CA MET A 594 2.23 7.04 0.11
C MET A 594 2.83 8.20 -0.69
N VAL A 595 3.12 8.01 -1.97
CA VAL A 595 3.64 9.08 -2.84
C VAL A 595 2.74 10.30 -2.78
N ARG A 596 1.45 10.12 -3.02
CA ARG A 596 0.47 11.21 -2.97
C ARG A 596 0.32 11.81 -1.58
N VAL A 597 0.22 10.97 -0.55
CA VAL A 597 0.05 11.43 0.84
C VAL A 597 1.21 12.32 1.26
N LEU A 598 2.44 11.88 1.00
CA LEU A 598 3.64 12.65 1.35
C LEU A 598 3.80 13.90 0.51
N SER A 599 3.46 13.87 -0.78
CA SER A 599 3.47 15.07 -1.63
C SER A 599 2.54 16.15 -1.09
N GLU A 600 1.34 15.77 -0.63
CA GLU A 600 0.39 16.71 0.00
C GLU A 600 0.90 17.23 1.34
N MET A 601 1.53 16.39 2.18
CA MET A 601 2.12 16.78 3.46
C MET A 601 3.31 17.75 3.28
N GLU A 602 4.23 17.41 2.39
CA GLU A 602 5.42 18.23 2.10
C GLU A 602 5.01 19.60 1.55
N ARG A 603 4.01 19.67 0.68
CA ARG A 603 3.45 20.91 0.18
C ARG A 603 2.74 21.73 1.26
N ALA A 604 2.03 21.07 2.18
CA ALA A 604 1.38 21.77 3.29
C ALA A 604 2.40 22.47 4.19
N GLY A 605 3.53 21.81 4.48
CA GLY A 605 4.58 22.32 5.34
C GLY A 605 4.08 22.69 6.74
N VAL A 606 4.98 23.04 7.63
CA VAL A 606 4.68 23.46 9.01
C VAL A 606 5.10 24.89 9.27
N LYS A 607 4.27 25.66 9.95
CA LYS A 607 4.58 27.04 10.32
C LYS A 607 5.52 27.10 11.50
N VAL A 608 6.55 27.96 11.41
CA VAL A 608 7.54 28.17 12.47
C VAL A 608 7.67 29.66 12.78
N ASP A 609 7.63 29.99 14.06
CA ASP A 609 7.82 31.37 14.54
C ASP A 609 9.32 31.70 14.68
N ARG A 610 9.83 32.55 13.78
CA ARG A 610 11.21 33.03 13.77
C ARG A 610 11.61 33.76 15.05
N ASN A 611 10.68 34.50 15.70
CA ASN A 611 10.98 35.29 16.88
C ASN A 611 11.21 34.37 18.09
N ILE A 612 10.48 33.25 18.19
CA ILE A 612 10.71 32.25 19.23
C ILE A 612 12.09 31.61 19.04
N LEU A 613 12.43 31.16 17.81
CA LEU A 613 13.75 30.61 17.50
C LEU A 613 14.89 31.59 17.80
N SER A 614 14.75 32.84 17.41
CA SER A 614 15.78 33.88 17.68
C SER A 614 16.01 34.13 19.17
N ARG A 615 14.91 34.17 19.97
CA ARG A 615 15.02 34.31 21.43
C ARG A 615 15.70 33.09 22.07
N LEU A 616 15.34 31.87 21.60
CA LEU A 616 15.98 30.65 22.06
C LEU A 616 17.47 30.62 21.69
N SER A 617 17.84 30.98 20.45
CA SER A 617 19.23 31.07 20.02
C SER A 617 20.04 32.03 20.94
N SER A 618 19.50 33.22 21.23
CA SER A 618 20.13 34.16 22.15
C SER A 618 20.30 33.58 23.56
N THR A 619 19.27 32.88 24.08
CA THR A 619 19.31 32.25 25.39
C THR A 619 20.36 31.12 25.46
N PHE A 620 20.39 30.28 24.41
CA PHE A 620 21.36 29.18 24.29
C PHE A 620 22.79 29.72 24.16
N SER A 621 23.00 30.76 23.34
CA SER A 621 24.31 31.39 23.18
C SER A 621 24.86 31.92 24.51
N GLN A 622 24.04 32.61 25.32
CA GLN A 622 24.45 33.10 26.64
C GLN A 622 24.81 31.94 27.60
N ARG A 623 24.02 30.86 27.56
CA ARG A 623 24.29 29.67 28.40
C ARG A 623 25.54 28.94 27.93
N ILE A 624 25.76 28.78 26.62
CA ILE A 624 26.96 28.20 26.03
C ILE A 624 28.19 28.97 26.49
N ALA A 625 28.19 30.33 26.42
CA ALA A 625 29.31 31.15 26.87
C ALA A 625 29.64 30.94 28.36
N ARG A 626 28.63 30.81 29.23
CA ARG A 626 28.84 30.53 30.65
C ARG A 626 29.45 29.15 30.89
N LEU A 627 28.98 28.12 30.14
CA LEU A 627 29.52 26.78 30.20
C LEU A 627 30.96 26.71 29.71
N GLU A 628 31.31 27.51 28.69
CA GLU A 628 32.70 27.62 28.22
C GLU A 628 33.63 28.20 29.27
N GLU A 629 33.20 29.28 29.97
CA GLU A 629 33.97 29.87 31.06
C GLU A 629 34.13 28.88 32.22
N GLU A 630 33.07 28.13 32.57
CA GLU A 630 33.14 27.10 33.62
C GLU A 630 34.08 25.96 33.22
N ILE A 631 34.04 25.50 31.96
CA ILE A 631 34.93 24.47 31.44
C ILE A 631 36.39 24.95 31.50
N TYR A 632 36.69 26.17 31.05
CA TYR A 632 38.05 26.74 31.11
C TYR A 632 38.55 26.93 32.51
N THR A 633 37.68 27.33 33.43
CA THR A 633 38.03 27.45 34.85
C THR A 633 38.37 26.08 35.44
N LEU A 634 37.55 25.05 35.16
CA LEU A 634 37.79 23.68 35.61
C LEU A 634 39.02 23.06 34.93
N ALA A 635 39.30 23.40 33.69
CA ALA A 635 40.44 22.90 32.93
C ALA A 635 41.77 23.62 33.29
N GLY A 636 41.70 24.84 33.85
CA GLY A 636 42.85 25.66 34.12
C GLY A 636 43.45 26.39 32.94
N HIS A 637 42.93 26.20 31.75
CA HIS A 637 43.38 26.85 30.50
C HIS A 637 42.33 26.84 29.43
N LYS A 638 42.46 27.70 28.39
CA LYS A 638 41.56 27.74 27.25
C LYS A 638 42.05 26.83 26.15
N PHE A 639 41.16 26.10 25.54
CA PHE A 639 41.39 25.28 24.31
C PHE A 639 40.11 25.25 23.45
N ASN A 640 40.24 24.79 22.21
CA ASN A 640 39.08 24.71 21.33
C ASN A 640 38.21 23.50 21.64
N LEU A 641 37.07 23.73 22.31
CA LEU A 641 36.10 22.70 22.73
C LEU A 641 35.45 21.98 21.52
N ALA A 642 35.35 22.64 20.38
CA ALA A 642 34.83 22.06 19.15
C ALA A 642 35.84 21.12 18.47
N SER A 643 37.14 21.22 18.81
CA SER A 643 38.17 20.36 18.28
C SER A 643 38.21 19.02 19.01
N ALA A 644 37.73 17.95 18.35
CA ALA A 644 37.77 16.59 18.88
C ALA A 644 39.19 16.16 19.25
N ARG A 645 40.22 16.65 18.53
CA ARG A 645 41.62 16.38 18.80
C ARG A 645 42.08 17.03 20.10
N GLN A 646 41.92 18.35 20.26
CA GLN A 646 42.33 19.05 21.48
C GLN A 646 41.57 18.55 22.71
N LEU A 647 40.28 18.27 22.59
CA LEU A 647 39.48 17.70 23.64
C LEU A 647 39.99 16.29 24.04
N GLY A 648 40.32 15.45 23.06
CA GLY A 648 40.87 14.12 23.34
C GLY A 648 42.22 14.15 24.02
N GLU A 649 43.16 15.02 23.54
CA GLU A 649 44.43 15.28 24.19
C GLU A 649 44.26 15.79 25.62
N PHE A 650 43.31 16.69 25.86
CA PHE A 650 43.02 17.22 27.19
C PHE A 650 42.50 16.12 28.15
N LEU A 651 41.52 15.34 27.71
CA LEU A 651 40.91 14.32 28.56
C LEU A 651 41.83 13.13 28.86
N PHE A 652 42.59 12.65 27.88
CA PHE A 652 43.33 11.40 27.99
C PHE A 652 44.82 11.54 28.11
N ASP A 653 45.44 12.60 27.57
CA ASP A 653 46.86 12.85 27.77
C ASP A 653 47.13 13.76 28.98
N ASN A 654 46.35 14.83 29.19
CA ASN A 654 46.57 15.77 30.29
C ASN A 654 45.89 15.27 31.61
N LEU A 655 44.56 15.01 31.56
CA LEU A 655 43.82 14.52 32.74
C LEU A 655 44.00 13.03 33.01
N LYS A 656 44.58 12.27 32.06
CA LYS A 656 44.85 10.83 32.15
C LYS A 656 43.60 10.02 32.54
N LEU A 657 42.40 10.41 32.06
CA LEU A 657 41.18 9.70 32.35
C LEU A 657 41.20 8.28 31.79
N PRO A 658 40.74 7.28 32.55
CA PRO A 658 40.73 5.89 32.12
C PRO A 658 39.66 5.64 31.05
N GLY A 659 39.87 4.65 30.17
CA GLY A 659 38.89 4.21 29.18
C GLY A 659 39.00 4.90 27.81
N GLY A 660 40.00 5.79 27.61
CA GLY A 660 40.28 6.40 26.35
C GLY A 660 40.61 5.37 25.25
N ARG A 661 40.06 5.57 24.03
CA ARG A 661 40.29 4.75 22.86
C ARG A 661 40.79 5.62 21.72
N LYS A 662 41.79 5.11 20.96
CA LYS A 662 42.25 5.80 19.76
C LYS A 662 41.53 5.25 18.52
N THR A 663 41.18 6.15 17.62
CA THR A 663 40.64 5.82 16.29
C THR A 663 41.70 5.14 15.43
N LYS A 664 41.32 4.58 14.28
CA LYS A 664 42.27 4.00 13.30
C LYS A 664 43.34 5.00 12.83
N THR A 665 43.03 6.29 12.90
CA THR A 665 43.96 7.39 12.55
C THR A 665 44.83 7.87 13.73
N GLY A 666 44.80 7.20 14.88
CA GLY A 666 45.59 7.50 16.07
C GLY A 666 45.06 8.66 16.95
N GLN A 667 43.94 9.29 16.60
CA GLN A 667 43.33 10.34 17.41
C GLN A 667 42.47 9.74 18.53
N TRP A 668 42.38 10.44 19.66
CA TRP A 668 41.46 10.05 20.72
C TRP A 668 39.98 10.12 20.29
N GLU A 669 39.22 9.11 20.65
CA GLU A 669 37.80 9.09 20.47
C GLU A 669 37.13 9.98 21.53
N THR A 670 36.27 10.91 21.06
CA THR A 670 35.55 11.86 21.94
C THR A 670 34.06 11.88 21.68
N ARG A 671 33.50 10.76 21.18
CA ARG A 671 32.05 10.65 20.93
C ARG A 671 31.25 10.78 22.24
N ALA A 672 29.98 11.24 22.16
CA ALA A 672 29.12 11.48 23.31
C ALA A 672 29.02 10.26 24.22
N GLY A 673 28.77 9.06 23.69
CA GLY A 673 28.65 7.84 24.50
C GLY A 673 29.88 7.53 25.35
N LEU A 674 31.12 7.85 24.89
CA LEU A 674 32.34 7.69 25.70
C LEU A 674 32.37 8.71 26.83
N LEU A 675 31.90 9.95 26.59
CA LEU A 675 31.82 10.95 27.66
C LEU A 675 30.73 10.62 28.67
N ASP A 676 29.58 10.07 28.21
CA ASP A 676 28.52 9.58 29.08
C ASP A 676 29.01 8.43 29.96
N ASP A 677 29.75 7.47 29.39
CA ASP A 677 30.40 6.38 30.11
C ASP A 677 31.36 6.93 31.18
N LEU A 678 32.13 7.97 30.85
CA LEU A 678 33.06 8.60 31.80
C LEU A 678 32.31 9.38 32.93
N ALA A 679 31.25 10.09 32.57
CA ALA A 679 30.41 10.81 33.52
C ALA A 679 29.76 9.89 34.58
N ALA A 680 29.38 8.67 34.15
CA ALA A 680 28.76 7.65 35.01
C ALA A 680 29.75 6.94 35.95
N ARG A 681 31.07 7.08 35.75
CA ARG A 681 32.08 6.39 36.59
C ARG A 681 32.23 7.03 37.99
N GLU A 682 31.99 6.23 38.97
CA GLU A 682 32.13 6.66 40.37
C GLU A 682 33.59 6.77 40.87
N ASP A 683 34.50 6.04 40.22
CA ASP A 683 35.94 6.04 40.54
C ASP A 683 36.69 7.28 40.05
N LEU A 684 36.07 8.17 39.28
CA LEU A 684 36.65 9.42 38.86
C LEU A 684 36.55 10.50 39.94
N PRO A 685 37.58 11.37 40.05
CA PRO A 685 37.52 12.54 40.92
C PRO A 685 36.28 13.41 40.65
N THR A 686 35.66 13.94 41.70
CA THR A 686 34.46 14.79 41.59
C THR A 686 34.63 15.95 40.62
N HIS A 687 35.81 16.56 40.62
CA HIS A 687 36.18 17.63 39.70
C HIS A 687 36.13 17.19 38.22
N ALA A 688 36.70 16.01 37.90
CA ALA A 688 36.70 15.44 36.54
C ALA A 688 35.30 15.10 36.08
N ARG A 689 34.46 14.48 36.93
CA ARG A 689 33.04 14.21 36.60
C ARG A 689 32.25 15.48 36.36
N LYS A 690 32.45 16.52 37.22
CA LYS A 690 31.81 17.83 36.98
C LYS A 690 32.19 18.41 35.63
N LEU A 691 33.48 18.40 35.30
CA LEU A 691 33.98 18.89 34.01
C LEU A 691 33.33 18.17 32.82
N ILE A 692 33.27 16.82 32.87
CA ILE A 692 32.65 16.01 31.80
C ILE A 692 31.17 16.34 31.67
N ASN A 693 30.42 16.49 32.75
CA ASN A 693 29.00 16.84 32.72
C ASN A 693 28.78 18.22 32.10
N VAL A 694 29.58 19.23 32.46
CA VAL A 694 29.49 20.56 31.85
C VAL A 694 29.85 20.53 30.35
N MET A 695 30.82 19.71 29.95
CA MET A 695 31.15 19.51 28.55
C MET A 695 30.02 18.82 27.77
N LEU A 696 29.34 17.83 28.34
CA LEU A 696 28.18 17.19 27.72
C LEU A 696 27.03 18.19 27.53
N GLU A 697 26.75 19.01 28.55
CA GLU A 697 25.72 20.07 28.46
C GLU A 697 26.09 21.12 27.37
N TRP A 698 27.35 21.57 27.35
CA TRP A 698 27.85 22.49 26.34
C TRP A 698 27.66 21.92 24.92
N ARG A 699 28.04 20.66 24.71
CA ARG A 699 27.87 19.97 23.42
C ARG A 699 26.41 19.86 23.01
N GLN A 700 25.54 19.51 23.94
CA GLN A 700 24.12 19.38 23.67
C GLN A 700 23.51 20.71 23.22
N LEU A 701 23.77 21.78 23.96
CA LEU A 701 23.25 23.10 23.62
C LEU A 701 23.82 23.63 22.30
N THR A 702 25.12 23.47 22.06
CA THR A 702 25.77 23.89 20.82
C THR A 702 25.17 23.15 19.61
N LYS A 703 24.90 21.84 19.76
CA LYS A 703 24.25 21.05 18.72
C LYS A 703 22.80 21.51 18.49
N LEU A 704 22.03 21.75 19.55
CA LEU A 704 20.63 22.21 19.43
C LEU A 704 20.58 23.60 18.77
N MET A 705 21.47 24.50 19.16
CA MET A 705 21.54 25.83 18.58
C MET A 705 21.87 25.77 17.08
N SER A 706 22.96 25.12 16.70
CA SER A 706 23.39 25.06 15.32
C SER A 706 22.43 24.26 14.41
N THR A 707 21.82 23.18 14.94
CA THR A 707 20.96 22.29 14.14
C THR A 707 19.54 22.85 13.97
N TYR A 708 19.02 23.56 15.00
CA TYR A 708 17.62 23.98 15.01
C TYR A 708 17.45 25.50 15.09
N THR A 709 17.90 26.18 16.17
CA THR A 709 17.54 27.58 16.34
C THR A 709 18.19 28.50 15.31
N ASP A 710 19.40 28.18 14.83
CA ASP A 710 20.10 28.96 13.81
C ASP A 710 19.79 28.46 12.40
N SER A 711 19.59 27.15 12.21
CA SER A 711 19.37 26.54 10.90
C SER A 711 17.92 26.65 10.40
N LEU A 712 16.91 26.35 11.25
CA LEU A 712 15.51 26.32 10.83
C LEU A 712 15.00 27.62 10.18
N PRO A 713 15.41 28.84 10.64
CA PRO A 713 15.01 30.08 9.99
C PRO A 713 15.38 30.17 8.51
N HIS A 714 16.47 29.50 8.08
CA HIS A 714 16.92 29.47 6.68
C HIS A 714 16.12 28.51 5.80
N HIS A 715 15.41 27.54 6.42
CA HIS A 715 14.54 26.60 5.73
C HIS A 715 13.09 27.13 5.55
N ILE A 716 12.76 28.28 6.13
CA ILE A 716 11.44 28.88 5.93
C ILE A 716 11.35 29.39 4.48
N ASN A 717 10.43 28.80 3.72
CA ASN A 717 10.13 29.22 2.37
C ASN A 717 9.50 30.64 2.40
N SER A 718 10.02 31.57 1.56
CA SER A 718 9.59 32.97 1.53
C SER A 718 8.13 33.15 1.12
N ASP A 719 7.63 32.27 0.24
CA ASP A 719 6.32 32.40 -0.40
C ASP A 719 5.20 31.82 0.48
N THR A 720 5.49 30.72 1.17
CA THR A 720 4.52 30.05 2.04
C THR A 720 4.65 30.46 3.51
N GLY A 721 5.80 30.99 3.94
CA GLY A 721 6.11 31.24 5.33
C GLY A 721 6.26 29.99 6.20
N ARG A 722 6.40 28.80 5.58
CA ARG A 722 6.41 27.48 6.24
C ARG A 722 7.72 26.72 5.93
N ILE A 723 8.02 25.72 6.73
CA ILE A 723 9.09 24.77 6.47
C ILE A 723 8.50 23.55 5.79
N HIS A 724 9.09 23.14 4.66
CA HIS A 724 8.70 22.00 3.86
C HIS A 724 9.82 20.96 3.95
N THR A 725 9.70 20.03 4.89
CA THR A 725 10.63 18.91 5.00
C THR A 725 10.38 17.89 3.88
N SER A 726 11.38 17.13 3.50
CA SER A 726 11.22 15.99 2.58
C SER A 726 11.23 14.66 3.34
N TYR A 727 10.34 13.74 3.00
CA TYR A 727 10.29 12.38 3.56
C TYR A 727 10.86 11.36 2.58
N ALA A 728 11.97 10.73 2.93
CA ALA A 728 12.50 9.62 2.17
C ALA A 728 11.68 8.34 2.42
N LEU A 729 11.13 7.76 1.35
CA LEU A 729 10.25 6.59 1.39
C LEU A 729 11.00 5.26 1.55
N ALA A 730 12.23 5.18 1.05
CA ALA A 730 13.00 3.94 0.91
C ALA A 730 14.38 3.97 1.60
N SER A 731 14.61 4.91 2.54
CA SER A 731 15.89 5.07 3.23
C SER A 731 16.11 4.13 4.41
N THR A 732 15.04 3.57 4.98
CA THR A 732 15.11 2.60 6.08
C THR A 732 14.71 1.21 5.61
N THR A 733 15.28 0.17 6.20
CA THR A 733 14.93 -1.21 5.85
C THR A 733 13.57 -1.67 6.41
N THR A 734 13.09 -1.01 7.47
CA THR A 734 11.88 -1.40 8.22
C THR A 734 10.59 -0.74 7.75
N GLY A 735 10.62 0.12 6.75
CA GLY A 735 9.42 0.84 6.31
C GLY A 735 9.17 2.18 7.03
N ARG A 736 10.00 2.57 8.00
CA ARG A 736 9.92 3.90 8.60
C ARG A 736 10.28 4.97 7.59
N LEU A 737 9.59 6.11 7.66
CA LEU A 737 9.95 7.31 6.90
C LEU A 737 11.14 8.01 7.56
N ALA A 738 11.96 8.69 6.79
CA ALA A 738 13.03 9.55 7.29
C ALA A 738 12.86 10.98 6.76
N SER A 739 12.81 11.94 7.67
CA SER A 739 12.70 13.37 7.34
C SER A 739 14.09 13.94 7.07
N THR A 740 14.22 14.72 5.99
CA THR A 740 15.45 15.43 5.59
C THR A 740 15.12 16.85 5.13
N ASP A 741 16.07 17.72 5.14
CA ASP A 741 16.07 19.06 4.56
C ASP A 741 14.89 19.96 4.99
N PRO A 742 14.69 20.22 6.31
CA PRO A 742 15.47 19.78 7.47
C PRO A 742 14.91 18.49 8.11
N ASN A 743 15.74 17.76 8.89
CA ASN A 743 15.25 16.64 9.67
C ASN A 743 14.47 17.11 10.90
N LEU A 744 13.15 17.05 10.84
CA LEU A 744 12.23 17.43 11.91
C LEU A 744 11.90 16.27 12.88
N GLN A 745 12.22 15.02 12.52
CA GLN A 745 11.97 13.85 13.36
C GLN A 745 12.93 13.74 14.56
N ASN A 746 14.08 14.43 14.51
CA ASN A 746 15.11 14.36 15.53
C ASN A 746 15.06 15.51 16.55
N ILE A 747 14.04 16.36 16.55
CA ILE A 747 13.86 17.42 17.57
C ILE A 747 13.58 16.76 18.91
N PRO A 748 14.46 16.95 19.95
CA PRO A 748 14.33 16.22 21.20
C PRO A 748 13.04 16.59 21.95
N ILE A 749 12.40 15.61 22.55
CA ILE A 749 11.22 15.78 23.42
C ILE A 749 11.54 15.60 24.90
N ARG A 750 12.62 14.86 25.21
CA ARG A 750 12.94 14.48 26.58
C ARG A 750 13.63 15.59 27.36
N THR A 751 14.32 16.49 26.66
CA THR A 751 15.04 17.61 27.29
C THR A 751 14.19 18.87 27.31
N LYS A 752 14.43 19.74 28.31
CA LYS A 752 13.74 21.02 28.42
C LYS A 752 13.97 21.87 27.17
N GLU A 753 15.19 21.96 26.71
CA GLU A 753 15.62 22.76 25.55
C GLU A 753 14.96 22.26 24.26
N GLY A 754 14.86 20.94 24.09
CA GLY A 754 14.16 20.35 22.93
C GLY A 754 12.68 20.68 22.92
N ARG A 755 12.03 20.65 24.10
CA ARG A 755 10.64 21.06 24.23
C ARG A 755 10.45 22.54 23.93
N GLU A 756 11.35 23.39 24.41
CA GLU A 756 11.35 24.82 24.09
C GLU A 756 11.43 25.07 22.58
N ILE A 757 12.23 24.31 21.83
CA ILE A 757 12.29 24.38 20.35
C ILE A 757 10.94 24.01 19.73
N ARG A 758 10.24 22.99 20.26
CA ARG A 758 8.91 22.58 19.75
C ARG A 758 7.85 23.67 19.92
N THR A 759 8.00 24.59 20.87
CA THR A 759 7.09 25.75 21.02
C THR A 759 7.13 26.71 19.82
N ALA A 760 8.22 26.68 19.03
CA ALA A 760 8.34 27.51 17.85
C ALA A 760 7.49 27.01 16.66
N PHE A 761 7.05 25.76 16.68
CA PHE A 761 6.15 25.21 15.69
C PHE A 761 4.71 25.54 16.07
N VAL A 762 4.09 26.42 15.31
CA VAL A 762 2.80 27.06 15.65
C VAL A 762 1.76 26.82 14.56
N ALA A 763 0.48 26.93 14.93
CA ALA A 763 -0.61 26.91 13.95
C ALA A 763 -0.78 28.28 13.28
N GLU A 764 -1.45 28.30 12.13
CA GLU A 764 -1.95 29.55 11.52
C GLU A 764 -2.98 30.23 12.42
N ARG A 765 -3.14 31.54 12.23
CA ARG A 765 -4.13 32.29 13.00
C ARG A 765 -5.54 31.74 12.78
N GLY A 766 -6.24 31.43 13.88
CA GLY A 766 -7.58 30.80 13.87
C GLY A 766 -7.57 29.27 13.62
N GLN A 767 -6.38 28.68 13.69
CA GLN A 767 -6.20 27.21 13.62
C GLN A 767 -5.49 26.72 14.89
N LYS A 768 -5.49 25.41 15.08
CA LYS A 768 -4.76 24.69 16.14
C LYS A 768 -3.90 23.61 15.50
N LEU A 769 -2.77 23.30 16.12
CA LEU A 769 -2.03 22.06 15.87
C LEU A 769 -2.69 20.93 16.64
N LEU A 770 -2.84 19.79 15.98
CA LEU A 770 -3.33 18.56 16.58
C LEU A 770 -2.21 17.54 16.52
N SER A 771 -1.88 16.94 17.66
CA SER A 771 -0.96 15.80 17.73
C SER A 771 -1.75 14.55 18.06
N ALA A 772 -1.45 13.46 17.37
CA ALA A 772 -2.03 12.14 17.61
C ALA A 772 -0.91 11.10 17.63
N ASP A 773 -0.65 10.51 18.80
CA ASP A 773 0.45 9.58 19.04
C ASP A 773 -0.04 8.18 19.41
N TYR A 774 0.61 7.16 18.86
CA TYR A 774 0.32 5.78 19.22
C TYR A 774 0.90 5.41 20.59
N SER A 775 0.04 5.02 21.50
CA SER A 775 0.46 4.55 22.82
C SER A 775 1.11 3.17 22.74
N GLN A 776 2.42 3.08 22.89
CA GLN A 776 3.22 1.86 22.99
C GLN A 776 2.99 0.86 21.83
N ILE A 777 2.89 1.35 20.60
CA ILE A 777 2.52 0.53 19.43
C ILE A 777 3.42 -0.70 19.23
N GLU A 778 4.75 -0.55 19.44
CA GLU A 778 5.69 -1.66 19.23
C GLU A 778 5.49 -2.79 20.27
N LEU A 779 5.14 -2.47 21.50
CA LEU A 779 4.81 -3.47 22.54
C LEU A 779 3.48 -4.16 22.26
N ARG A 780 2.50 -3.44 21.71
CA ARG A 780 1.21 -4.01 21.29
C ARG A 780 1.37 -4.94 20.09
N VAL A 781 2.19 -4.55 19.13
CA VAL A 781 2.57 -5.38 17.99
C VAL A 781 3.31 -6.64 18.45
N LEU A 782 4.25 -6.52 19.37
CA LEU A 782 4.96 -7.67 19.95
C LEU A 782 4.00 -8.63 20.68
N ALA A 783 3.08 -8.11 21.49
CA ALA A 783 2.08 -8.93 22.18
C ALA A 783 1.22 -9.75 21.20
N HIS A 784 0.93 -9.16 20.03
CA HIS A 784 0.20 -9.84 18.95
C HIS A 784 1.05 -10.91 18.25
N ILE A 785 2.27 -10.56 17.80
CA ILE A 785 3.13 -11.45 17.00
C ILE A 785 3.63 -12.63 17.82
N ALA A 786 4.09 -12.37 19.05
CA ALA A 786 4.68 -13.38 19.92
C ALA A 786 3.64 -14.14 20.77
N ASP A 787 2.36 -13.84 20.61
CA ASP A 787 1.22 -14.44 21.32
C ASP A 787 1.45 -14.53 22.83
N ILE A 788 1.69 -13.39 23.48
CA ILE A 788 2.04 -13.31 24.89
C ILE A 788 0.77 -13.04 25.72
N PRO A 789 0.16 -14.05 26.36
CA PRO A 789 -1.12 -13.90 27.07
C PRO A 789 -1.07 -12.83 28.17
N GLN A 790 0.07 -12.72 28.88
CA GLN A 790 0.25 -11.75 29.96
C GLN A 790 0.20 -10.31 29.45
N LEU A 791 0.86 -10.01 28.32
CA LEU A 791 0.82 -8.70 27.68
C LEU A 791 -0.55 -8.42 27.08
N THR A 792 -1.15 -9.41 26.41
CA THR A 792 -2.49 -9.29 25.83
C THR A 792 -3.52 -8.95 26.89
N LYS A 793 -3.48 -9.66 28.04
CA LYS A 793 -4.37 -9.38 29.17
C LYS A 793 -4.12 -7.99 29.73
N ALA A 794 -2.88 -7.61 29.98
CA ALA A 794 -2.52 -6.31 30.56
C ALA A 794 -2.98 -5.15 29.67
N PHE A 795 -2.78 -5.24 28.36
CA PHE A 795 -3.28 -4.23 27.42
C PHE A 795 -4.81 -4.20 27.32
N GLY A 796 -5.47 -5.36 27.41
CA GLY A 796 -6.93 -5.44 27.44
C GLY A 796 -7.54 -4.82 28.69
N GLU A 797 -6.86 -4.88 29.81
CA GLU A 797 -7.26 -4.29 31.10
C GLU A 797 -6.76 -2.84 31.28
N GLY A 798 -6.05 -2.27 30.30
CA GLY A 798 -5.54 -0.89 30.37
C GLY A 798 -4.40 -0.69 31.38
N LEU A 799 -3.68 -1.77 31.75
CA LEU A 799 -2.60 -1.70 32.74
C LEU A 799 -1.32 -1.10 32.13
N ASP A 800 -0.58 -0.37 32.97
CA ASP A 800 0.75 0.13 32.61
C ASP A 800 1.78 -1.01 32.57
N ILE A 801 2.18 -1.44 31.40
CA ILE A 801 3.13 -2.55 31.20
C ILE A 801 4.47 -2.26 31.89
N HIS A 802 4.94 -1.02 31.88
CA HIS A 802 6.21 -0.67 32.53
C HIS A 802 6.09 -0.71 34.04
N ALA A 803 4.96 -0.26 34.59
CA ALA A 803 4.68 -0.36 36.00
C ALA A 803 4.49 -1.82 36.43
N MET A 804 3.80 -2.62 35.63
CA MET A 804 3.65 -4.07 35.88
C MET A 804 5.02 -4.77 35.87
N THR A 805 5.84 -4.52 34.85
CA THR A 805 7.21 -5.08 34.78
C THR A 805 8.04 -4.64 35.99
N ALA A 806 7.98 -3.37 36.36
CA ALA A 806 8.68 -2.84 37.52
C ALA A 806 8.24 -3.52 38.83
N SER A 807 6.94 -3.71 39.02
CA SER A 807 6.38 -4.42 40.18
C SER A 807 6.91 -5.84 40.28
N GLU A 808 6.94 -6.56 39.20
CA GLU A 808 7.41 -7.95 39.13
C GLU A 808 8.93 -8.07 39.29
N MET A 809 9.68 -7.13 38.72
CA MET A 809 11.17 -7.16 38.76
C MET A 809 11.74 -6.63 40.06
N PHE A 810 11.11 -5.63 40.68
CA PHE A 810 11.64 -4.92 41.83
C PHE A 810 10.79 -5.07 43.11
N GLY A 811 9.65 -5.79 43.02
CA GLY A 811 8.75 -6.02 44.16
C GLY A 811 8.02 -4.75 44.64
N VAL A 812 7.95 -3.70 43.82
CA VAL A 812 7.31 -2.42 44.16
C VAL A 812 5.83 -2.46 43.70
N PRO A 813 4.87 -2.03 44.54
CA PRO A 813 3.46 -1.99 44.16
C PRO A 813 3.22 -1.13 42.89
N VAL A 814 2.32 -1.56 42.03
CA VAL A 814 1.98 -0.82 40.77
C VAL A 814 1.38 0.54 41.14
N LEU A 815 0.50 0.58 42.14
CA LEU A 815 -0.11 1.81 42.60
C LEU A 815 0.90 2.66 43.42
N GLY A 816 1.11 3.90 42.99
CA GLY A 816 2.08 4.81 43.65
C GLY A 816 3.55 4.53 43.31
N MET A 817 3.80 3.83 42.21
CA MET A 817 5.15 3.48 41.77
C MET A 817 6.03 4.71 41.53
N PRO A 818 7.27 4.77 42.09
CA PRO A 818 8.22 5.84 41.83
C PRO A 818 8.57 5.96 40.32
N ALA A 819 8.64 7.18 39.82
CA ALA A 819 8.88 7.47 38.42
C ALA A 819 10.24 6.95 37.91
N ASP A 820 11.26 6.89 38.76
CA ASP A 820 12.57 6.35 38.41
C ASP A 820 12.55 4.82 38.25
N VAL A 821 11.81 4.11 39.14
CA VAL A 821 11.63 2.65 39.05
C VAL A 821 10.86 2.29 37.76
N ARG A 822 9.80 3.00 37.48
CA ARG A 822 9.05 2.85 36.20
C ARG A 822 9.94 3.12 34.98
N ARG A 823 10.80 4.12 35.04
CA ARG A 823 11.75 4.46 33.97
C ARG A 823 12.79 3.35 33.76
N ARG A 824 13.31 2.75 34.82
CA ARG A 824 14.20 1.58 34.75
C ARG A 824 13.50 0.39 34.07
N ALA A 825 12.28 0.07 34.47
CA ALA A 825 11.50 -0.97 33.82
C ALA A 825 11.22 -0.70 32.35
N LYS A 826 10.97 0.56 31.96
CA LYS A 826 10.86 0.97 30.55
C LYS A 826 12.15 0.68 29.79
N ALA A 827 13.31 0.99 30.38
CA ALA A 827 14.62 0.70 29.78
C ALA A 827 14.86 -0.81 29.62
N ILE A 828 14.48 -1.61 30.65
CA ILE A 828 14.56 -3.07 30.62
C ILE A 828 13.66 -3.64 29.50
N ASN A 829 12.38 -3.25 29.45
CA ASN A 829 11.42 -3.74 28.46
C ASN A 829 11.93 -3.51 27.03
N PHE A 830 12.27 -2.28 26.69
CA PHE A 830 12.77 -1.97 25.36
C PHE A 830 14.14 -2.59 25.09
N GLY A 831 15.07 -2.52 26.07
CA GLY A 831 16.40 -3.09 25.92
C GLY A 831 16.36 -4.58 25.61
N ILE A 832 15.61 -5.36 26.38
CA ILE A 832 15.54 -6.83 26.20
C ILE A 832 14.84 -7.19 24.89
N ILE A 833 13.74 -6.54 24.56
CA ILE A 833 13.00 -6.78 23.32
C ILE A 833 13.88 -6.53 22.08
N TYR A 834 14.74 -5.51 22.16
CA TYR A 834 15.70 -5.21 21.10
C TYR A 834 17.02 -6.00 21.18
N GLY A 835 17.05 -7.02 22.03
CA GLY A 835 18.18 -7.94 22.14
C GLY A 835 19.41 -7.36 22.79
N ILE A 836 19.26 -6.46 23.79
CA ILE A 836 20.38 -5.93 24.56
C ILE A 836 21.12 -7.05 25.31
N SER A 837 22.42 -7.00 25.31
CA SER A 837 23.23 -7.91 26.12
C SER A 837 23.24 -7.49 27.60
N ALA A 838 23.58 -8.43 28.52
CA ALA A 838 23.76 -8.09 29.93
C ALA A 838 24.80 -6.97 30.14
N PHE A 839 25.82 -6.89 29.31
CA PHE A 839 26.80 -5.79 29.30
C PHE A 839 26.15 -4.45 28.93
N GLY A 840 25.34 -4.44 27.87
CA GLY A 840 24.64 -3.21 27.42
C GLY A 840 23.60 -2.74 28.44
N LEU A 841 22.85 -3.67 29.04
CA LEU A 841 21.84 -3.36 30.04
C LEU A 841 22.49 -2.84 31.35
N ALA A 842 23.61 -3.43 31.76
CA ALA A 842 24.40 -2.99 32.90
C ALA A 842 24.87 -1.54 32.74
N ALA A 843 25.41 -1.21 31.56
CA ALA A 843 25.84 0.15 31.24
C ALA A 843 24.66 1.15 31.22
N GLN A 844 23.52 0.75 30.67
CA GLN A 844 22.32 1.62 30.57
C GLN A 844 21.67 1.92 31.92
N LEU A 845 21.71 0.95 32.85
CA LEU A 845 21.09 1.08 34.19
C LEU A 845 22.05 1.49 35.29
N GLY A 846 23.37 1.52 35.02
CA GLY A 846 24.41 1.79 36.04
C GLY A 846 24.51 0.67 37.08
N ILE A 847 24.30 -0.62 36.67
CA ILE A 847 24.32 -1.79 37.57
C ILE A 847 25.42 -2.78 37.16
N SER A 848 25.67 -3.78 37.98
CA SER A 848 26.65 -4.83 37.67
C SER A 848 26.15 -5.69 36.47
N LYS A 849 27.11 -6.27 35.70
CA LYS A 849 26.80 -7.21 34.61
C LYS A 849 26.07 -8.46 35.14
N GLN A 850 26.34 -8.89 36.35
CA GLN A 850 25.67 -10.02 36.98
C GLN A 850 24.22 -9.68 37.25
N GLU A 851 23.94 -8.56 37.90
CA GLU A 851 22.59 -8.08 38.18
C GLU A 851 21.78 -7.85 36.90
N ALA A 852 22.38 -7.27 35.85
CA ALA A 852 21.75 -7.15 34.55
C ALA A 852 21.40 -8.52 33.92
N GLY A 853 22.27 -9.52 34.11
CA GLY A 853 22.02 -10.89 33.69
C GLY A 853 20.85 -11.54 34.42
N GLU A 854 20.74 -11.32 35.73
CA GLU A 854 19.64 -11.79 36.55
C GLU A 854 18.30 -11.14 36.16
N TYR A 855 18.32 -9.84 35.85
CA TYR A 855 17.13 -9.16 35.33
C TYR A 855 16.67 -9.75 33.98
N ILE A 856 17.59 -9.99 33.05
CA ILE A 856 17.27 -10.63 31.77
C ILE A 856 16.69 -12.03 31.95
N ALA A 857 17.28 -12.83 32.85
CA ALA A 857 16.81 -14.18 33.15
C ALA A 857 15.39 -14.18 33.76
N THR A 858 15.13 -13.28 34.72
CA THR A 858 13.84 -13.10 35.37
C THR A 858 12.78 -12.64 34.37
N TYR A 859 13.13 -11.71 33.48
CA TYR A 859 12.25 -11.22 32.45
C TYR A 859 11.80 -12.33 31.46
N PHE A 860 12.72 -13.15 30.97
CA PHE A 860 12.41 -14.29 30.12
C PHE A 860 11.65 -15.42 30.84
N LYS A 861 11.85 -15.59 32.13
CA LYS A 861 11.04 -16.52 32.94
C LYS A 861 9.59 -16.05 33.02
N ARG A 862 9.38 -14.74 33.10
CA ARG A 862 8.05 -14.13 33.20
C ARG A 862 7.36 -14.08 31.82
N PHE A 863 8.09 -13.76 30.76
CA PHE A 863 7.62 -13.62 29.40
C PHE A 863 8.34 -14.59 28.46
N PRO A 864 8.13 -15.92 28.59
CA PRO A 864 8.84 -16.91 27.79
C PRO A 864 8.59 -16.74 26.27
N GLY A 865 7.39 -16.33 25.89
CA GLY A 865 7.04 -16.08 24.48
C GLY A 865 7.92 -15.03 23.79
N ILE A 866 8.50 -14.08 24.56
CA ILE A 866 9.45 -13.10 23.97
C ILE A 866 10.74 -13.81 23.55
N ARG A 867 11.28 -14.69 24.39
CA ARG A 867 12.48 -15.47 24.04
C ARG A 867 12.21 -16.38 22.85
N ASP A 868 11.07 -17.07 22.84
CA ASP A 868 10.69 -17.99 21.76
C ASP A 868 10.52 -17.23 20.43
N TYR A 869 9.93 -16.05 20.48
CA TYR A 869 9.87 -15.12 19.35
C TYR A 869 11.27 -14.75 18.84
N MET A 870 12.17 -14.32 19.73
CA MET A 870 13.52 -13.90 19.35
C MET A 870 14.30 -15.04 18.67
N GLU A 871 14.25 -16.24 19.20
CA GLU A 871 14.90 -17.42 18.62
C GLU A 871 14.25 -17.81 17.27
N SER A 872 12.93 -17.69 17.16
CA SER A 872 12.21 -17.95 15.91
C SER A 872 12.60 -16.96 14.82
N MET A 873 12.73 -15.68 15.13
CA MET A 873 13.14 -14.65 14.14
C MET A 873 14.58 -14.84 13.69
N LYS A 874 15.50 -15.17 14.59
CA LYS A 874 16.88 -15.52 14.22
C LYS A 874 16.88 -16.71 13.26
N LYS A 875 16.18 -17.79 13.62
CA LYS A 875 16.07 -19.00 12.80
C LYS A 875 15.52 -18.69 11.41
N LEU A 876 14.41 -17.95 11.32
CA LEU A 876 13.81 -17.55 10.05
C LEU A 876 14.79 -16.72 9.20
N ALA A 877 15.50 -15.76 9.80
CA ALA A 877 16.48 -14.94 9.10
C ALA A 877 17.62 -15.80 8.54
N HIS A 878 18.14 -16.75 9.32
CA HIS A 878 19.20 -17.68 8.87
C HIS A 878 18.74 -18.62 7.76
N GLU A 879 17.48 -19.12 7.82
CA GLU A 879 16.92 -20.07 6.85
C GLU A 879 16.47 -19.40 5.56
N ARG A 880 15.80 -18.22 5.65
CA ARG A 880 15.15 -17.55 4.51
C ARG A 880 15.93 -16.37 3.97
N GLY A 881 16.87 -15.82 4.73
CA GLY A 881 17.57 -14.59 4.41
C GLY A 881 16.74 -13.32 4.59
N PHE A 882 15.54 -13.41 5.16
CA PHE A 882 14.64 -12.28 5.45
C PHE A 882 13.67 -12.61 6.60
N VAL A 883 13.09 -11.55 7.17
CA VAL A 883 11.92 -11.60 8.06
C VAL A 883 10.78 -10.75 7.48
N GLU A 884 9.55 -10.94 7.97
CA GLU A 884 8.37 -10.27 7.44
C GLU A 884 7.58 -9.54 8.53
N THR A 885 6.96 -8.40 8.17
CA THR A 885 5.97 -7.73 9.01
C THR A 885 4.63 -8.48 8.96
N ILE A 886 3.69 -8.11 9.85
CA ILE A 886 2.32 -8.67 9.83
C ILE A 886 1.54 -8.34 8.54
N PHE A 887 2.02 -7.40 7.72
CA PHE A 887 1.44 -7.05 6.43
C PHE A 887 2.23 -7.61 5.24
N GLY A 888 3.25 -8.42 5.50
CA GLY A 888 4.03 -9.11 4.47
C GLY A 888 5.21 -8.31 3.89
N ARG A 889 5.54 -7.14 4.44
CA ARG A 889 6.79 -6.44 4.07
C ARG A 889 7.99 -7.30 4.43
N ARG A 890 8.92 -7.49 3.50
CA ARG A 890 10.16 -8.23 3.71
C ARG A 890 11.31 -7.31 4.05
N VAL A 891 12.10 -7.73 5.04
CA VAL A 891 13.38 -7.11 5.38
C VAL A 891 14.46 -8.15 5.19
N HIS A 892 15.29 -7.94 4.17
CA HIS A 892 16.32 -8.89 3.78
C HIS A 892 17.63 -8.68 4.52
N TYR A 893 18.30 -9.79 4.83
CA TYR A 893 19.60 -9.84 5.51
C TYR A 893 20.57 -10.75 4.74
N PRO A 894 21.12 -10.32 3.60
CA PRO A 894 21.96 -11.17 2.75
C PRO A 894 23.22 -11.69 3.46
N GLU A 895 23.74 -10.95 4.45
CA GLU A 895 24.94 -11.29 5.19
C GLU A 895 24.66 -11.96 6.56
N ILE A 896 23.42 -12.41 6.84
CA ILE A 896 23.04 -12.98 8.15
C ILE A 896 23.91 -14.18 8.55
N ASN A 897 24.42 -14.95 7.58
CA ASN A 897 25.27 -16.13 7.77
C ASN A 897 26.79 -15.80 7.79
N THR A 898 27.14 -14.52 8.01
CA THR A 898 28.56 -14.11 8.10
C THR A 898 29.31 -14.84 9.20
N ARG A 899 30.61 -15.12 8.97
CA ARG A 899 31.50 -15.73 9.96
C ARG A 899 31.93 -14.75 11.07
N ASN A 900 31.75 -13.46 10.88
CA ASN A 900 32.08 -12.44 11.89
C ASN A 900 31.02 -12.43 12.99
N PRO A 901 31.35 -12.83 14.24
CA PRO A 901 30.36 -12.92 15.32
C PRO A 901 29.72 -11.58 15.68
N SER A 902 30.48 -10.49 15.61
CA SER A 902 29.98 -9.15 15.93
C SER A 902 28.95 -8.69 14.90
N MET A 903 29.24 -8.86 13.60
CA MET A 903 28.34 -8.54 12.51
C MET A 903 27.10 -9.44 12.54
N ARG A 904 27.28 -10.75 12.72
CA ARG A 904 26.17 -11.68 12.84
C ARG A 904 25.23 -11.31 13.99
N GLY A 905 25.77 -11.04 15.19
CA GLY A 905 24.97 -10.62 16.33
C GLY A 905 24.25 -9.27 16.11
N PHE A 906 24.85 -8.36 15.33
CA PHE A 906 24.18 -7.12 14.92
C PHE A 906 22.99 -7.42 13.99
N LEU A 907 23.19 -8.24 12.95
CA LEU A 907 22.13 -8.61 11.99
C LEU A 907 21.01 -9.43 12.65
N GLU A 908 21.34 -10.33 13.57
CA GLU A 908 20.35 -11.09 14.36
C GLU A 908 19.46 -10.17 15.20
N ARG A 909 20.04 -9.17 15.87
CA ARG A 909 19.24 -8.15 16.59
C ARG A 909 18.37 -7.33 15.64
N ALA A 910 18.90 -6.94 14.50
CA ALA A 910 18.12 -6.23 13.47
C ALA A 910 16.94 -7.09 12.96
N ALA A 911 17.16 -8.41 12.77
CA ALA A 911 16.12 -9.35 12.34
C ALA A 911 15.04 -9.57 13.41
N ILE A 912 15.38 -9.54 14.70
CA ILE A 912 14.40 -9.58 15.80
C ILE A 912 13.52 -8.33 15.80
N ASN A 913 14.12 -7.16 15.56
CA ASN A 913 13.43 -5.87 15.64
C ASN A 913 12.57 -5.56 14.42
N ALA A 914 12.96 -6.01 13.23
CA ALA A 914 12.33 -5.61 11.99
C ALA A 914 10.84 -5.97 11.89
N PRO A 915 10.35 -7.15 12.30
CA PRO A 915 8.91 -7.42 12.27
C PRO A 915 8.10 -6.51 13.19
N ILE A 916 8.63 -6.13 14.34
CA ILE A 916 7.97 -5.25 15.31
C ILE A 916 7.94 -3.81 14.79
N GLN A 917 9.10 -3.24 14.52
CA GLN A 917 9.23 -1.87 14.03
C GLN A 917 8.59 -1.68 12.66
N GLY A 918 8.76 -2.65 11.77
CA GLY A 918 8.18 -2.61 10.43
C GLY A 918 6.65 -2.71 10.47
N SER A 919 6.09 -3.54 11.34
CA SER A 919 4.64 -3.62 11.49
C SER A 919 4.05 -2.33 12.07
N ALA A 920 4.72 -1.71 13.04
CA ALA A 920 4.34 -0.40 13.56
C ALA A 920 4.40 0.67 12.45
N ALA A 921 5.46 0.68 11.64
CA ALA A 921 5.60 1.57 10.48
C ALA A 921 4.50 1.33 9.43
N ASP A 922 4.15 0.09 9.16
CA ASP A 922 3.08 -0.25 8.22
C ASP A 922 1.70 0.18 8.75
N ILE A 923 1.46 0.09 10.07
CA ILE A 923 0.22 0.58 10.70
C ILE A 923 0.09 2.09 10.51
N ILE A 924 1.13 2.87 10.81
CA ILE A 924 1.06 4.34 10.64
C ILE A 924 0.94 4.74 9.16
N ARG A 925 1.65 4.04 8.24
CA ARG A 925 1.46 4.25 6.79
C ARG A 925 0.01 4.01 6.37
N ARG A 926 -0.62 2.94 6.83
CA ARG A 926 -2.04 2.64 6.56
C ARG A 926 -2.97 3.72 7.12
N ALA A 927 -2.69 4.25 8.31
CA ALA A 927 -3.41 5.39 8.88
C ALA A 927 -3.28 6.62 7.98
N MET A 928 -2.06 6.98 7.58
CA MET A 928 -1.77 8.12 6.71
C MET A 928 -2.48 8.01 5.35
N ILE A 929 -2.46 6.82 4.73
CA ILE A 929 -3.11 6.57 3.43
C ILE A 929 -4.63 6.73 3.52
N ARG A 930 -5.25 6.34 4.61
CA ARG A 930 -6.71 6.42 4.82
C ARG A 930 -7.20 7.79 5.28
N MET A 931 -6.30 8.56 5.89
CA MET A 931 -6.63 9.83 6.53
C MET A 931 -7.32 10.82 5.59
N PRO A 932 -6.82 11.10 4.37
CA PRO A 932 -7.49 12.05 3.47
C PRO A 932 -8.93 11.67 3.14
N GLY A 933 -9.17 10.39 2.85
CA GLY A 933 -10.51 9.88 2.55
C GLY A 933 -11.47 9.96 3.75
N ALA A 934 -10.99 9.66 4.95
CA ALA A 934 -11.78 9.75 6.17
C ALA A 934 -12.13 11.21 6.54
N LEU A 935 -11.16 12.13 6.41
CA LEU A 935 -11.40 13.55 6.64
C LEU A 935 -12.40 14.12 5.62
N ALA A 936 -12.29 13.72 4.35
CA ALA A 936 -13.23 14.14 3.32
C ALA A 936 -14.65 13.62 3.58
N ALA A 937 -14.81 12.35 3.98
CA ALA A 937 -16.10 11.76 4.33
C ALA A 937 -16.79 12.48 5.49
N GLU A 938 -16.00 13.00 6.44
CA GLU A 938 -16.47 13.78 7.58
C GLU A 938 -16.58 15.29 7.27
N GLN A 939 -16.39 15.72 6.02
CA GLN A 939 -16.41 17.12 5.60
C GLN A 939 -15.36 17.99 6.34
N LEU A 940 -14.24 17.41 6.67
CA LEU A 940 -13.09 18.04 7.33
C LEU A 940 -11.98 18.40 6.32
N GLY A 941 -12.32 18.87 5.13
CA GLY A 941 -11.37 19.15 4.05
C GLY A 941 -10.38 20.29 4.34
N SER A 942 -10.58 21.06 5.41
CA SER A 942 -9.63 22.08 5.85
C SER A 942 -8.52 21.50 6.75
N VAL A 943 -8.71 20.29 7.30
CA VAL A 943 -7.71 19.63 8.15
C VAL A 943 -6.56 19.12 7.28
N ARG A 944 -5.35 19.54 7.58
CA ARG A 944 -4.13 19.18 6.84
C ARG A 944 -3.22 18.35 7.72
N MET A 945 -2.74 17.23 7.22
CA MET A 945 -1.66 16.45 7.83
C MET A 945 -0.33 17.13 7.49
N LEU A 946 0.48 17.47 8.49
CA LEU A 946 1.69 18.27 8.33
C LEU A 946 2.96 17.46 8.50
N LEU A 947 3.05 16.68 9.59
CA LEU A 947 4.26 15.94 9.96
C LEU A 947 3.92 14.52 10.40
N GLN A 948 4.87 13.63 10.14
CA GLN A 948 4.97 12.32 10.76
C GLN A 948 6.29 12.26 11.53
N VAL A 949 6.24 12.01 12.84
CA VAL A 949 7.41 11.98 13.73
C VAL A 949 7.33 10.74 14.60
N HIS A 950 8.20 9.74 14.35
CA HIS A 950 8.18 8.44 15.04
C HIS A 950 6.80 7.75 14.95
N ASP A 951 6.03 7.74 16.04
CA ASP A 951 4.71 7.12 16.15
C ASP A 951 3.58 8.17 16.16
N GLU A 952 3.93 9.46 15.93
CA GLU A 952 3.06 10.62 15.99
C GLU A 952 2.71 11.16 14.61
N LEU A 953 1.46 11.60 14.42
CA LEU A 953 1.00 12.40 13.29
C LEU A 953 0.59 13.79 13.79
N VAL A 954 1.09 14.83 13.13
CA VAL A 954 0.76 16.23 13.44
C VAL A 954 -0.10 16.82 12.33
N PHE A 955 -1.20 17.46 12.73
CA PHE A 955 -2.15 18.09 11.83
C PHE A 955 -2.35 19.55 12.20
N GLU A 956 -2.95 20.29 11.27
CA GLU A 956 -3.45 21.64 11.48
C GLU A 956 -4.93 21.69 11.09
N ALA A 957 -5.77 22.27 11.94
CA ALA A 957 -7.21 22.35 11.74
C ALA A 957 -7.76 23.68 12.21
N LYS A 958 -8.85 24.13 11.60
CA LYS A 958 -9.63 25.27 12.09
C LYS A 958 -10.17 24.99 13.49
N GLU A 959 -10.16 26.00 14.38
CA GLU A 959 -10.55 25.83 15.78
C GLU A 959 -11.96 25.25 15.93
N ALA A 960 -12.88 25.60 15.06
CA ALA A 960 -14.26 25.06 15.06
C ALA A 960 -14.35 23.56 14.71
N GLU A 961 -13.36 23.02 14.01
CA GLU A 961 -13.34 21.63 13.53
C GLU A 961 -12.54 20.70 14.45
N VAL A 962 -11.77 21.22 15.41
CA VAL A 962 -10.84 20.49 16.27
C VAL A 962 -11.48 19.28 16.94
N GLY A 963 -12.65 19.45 17.57
CA GLY A 963 -13.29 18.36 18.31
C GLY A 963 -13.72 17.17 17.44
N LYS A 964 -14.16 17.45 16.21
CA LYS A 964 -14.53 16.42 15.23
C LYS A 964 -13.26 15.81 14.60
N ALA A 965 -12.29 16.64 14.28
CA ALA A 965 -11.02 16.19 13.70
C ALA A 965 -10.27 15.22 14.62
N LEU A 966 -10.11 15.54 15.92
CA LEU A 966 -9.45 14.64 16.89
C LEU A 966 -10.11 13.26 16.93
N LYS A 967 -11.44 13.19 16.96
CA LYS A 967 -12.17 11.91 16.98
C LYS A 967 -11.95 11.10 15.70
N THR A 968 -12.02 11.77 14.55
CA THR A 968 -11.81 11.12 13.25
C THR A 968 -10.37 10.61 13.12
N ILE A 969 -9.38 11.43 13.45
CA ILE A 969 -7.95 11.08 13.40
C ILE A 969 -7.66 9.88 14.31
N ALA A 970 -8.07 9.94 15.58
CA ALA A 970 -7.88 8.85 16.53
C ALA A 970 -8.52 7.55 16.01
N SER A 971 -9.79 7.60 15.55
CA SER A 971 -10.48 6.42 15.04
C SER A 971 -9.81 5.80 13.81
N VAL A 972 -9.30 6.62 12.87
CA VAL A 972 -8.55 6.13 11.69
C VAL A 972 -7.25 5.45 12.12
N MET A 973 -6.52 6.06 13.04
CA MET A 973 -5.25 5.52 13.53
C MET A 973 -5.46 4.23 14.31
N GLU A 974 -6.43 4.16 15.23
CA GLU A 974 -6.74 2.96 16.02
C GLU A 974 -7.18 1.78 15.15
N LYS A 975 -7.89 2.04 14.05
CA LYS A 975 -8.38 1.02 13.12
C LYS A 975 -7.46 0.78 11.91
N ALA A 976 -6.28 1.36 11.90
CA ALA A 976 -5.41 1.32 10.74
C ALA A 976 -4.97 -0.09 10.31
N ALA A 977 -4.83 -1.02 11.25
CA ALA A 977 -4.49 -2.41 10.95
C ALA A 977 -5.62 -3.17 10.23
N GLU A 978 -6.87 -2.87 10.57
CA GLU A 978 -8.05 -3.52 10.01
C GLU A 978 -8.37 -3.09 8.57
N PRO A 979 -9.06 -3.89 7.75
CA PRO A 979 -9.43 -5.29 7.99
C PRO A 979 -8.31 -6.29 7.69
N ALA A 980 -7.11 -5.83 7.23
CA ALA A 980 -6.03 -6.72 6.81
C ALA A 980 -5.50 -7.58 7.96
N VAL A 981 -5.35 -6.98 9.15
CA VAL A 981 -4.92 -7.68 10.36
C VAL A 981 -5.78 -7.20 11.53
N ARG A 982 -6.38 -8.14 12.24
CA ARG A 982 -7.04 -7.87 13.51
C ARG A 982 -6.08 -8.19 14.64
N LEU A 983 -5.56 -7.16 15.31
CA LEU A 983 -4.65 -7.34 16.44
C LEU A 983 -5.39 -7.96 17.64
N ARG A 984 -4.68 -8.77 18.42
CA ARG A 984 -5.18 -9.37 19.68
C ARG A 984 -5.29 -8.38 20.83
N VAL A 985 -4.66 -7.23 20.67
CA VAL A 985 -4.65 -6.13 21.62
C VAL A 985 -5.21 -4.87 20.97
N PRO A 986 -5.96 -4.04 21.69
CA PRO A 986 -6.45 -2.78 21.13
C PRO A 986 -5.28 -1.84 20.85
N ILE A 987 -5.35 -1.08 19.77
CA ILE A 987 -4.48 0.08 19.55
C ILE A 987 -5.13 1.26 20.27
N HIS A 988 -4.33 2.08 20.93
CA HIS A 988 -4.77 3.30 21.58
C HIS A 988 -3.98 4.50 21.08
N VAL A 989 -4.69 5.60 20.84
CA VAL A 989 -4.12 6.85 20.30
C VAL A 989 -4.43 7.98 21.28
N ASP A 990 -3.37 8.64 21.74
CA ASP A 990 -3.47 9.87 22.51
C ASP A 990 -3.51 11.06 21.55
N ALA A 991 -4.60 11.84 21.57
CA ALA A 991 -4.77 12.95 20.64
C ALA A 991 -5.17 14.23 21.36
N LYS A 992 -4.44 15.33 21.10
CA LYS A 992 -4.64 16.63 21.73
C LYS A 992 -4.49 17.76 20.70
N ALA A 993 -4.99 18.93 21.04
CA ALA A 993 -4.87 20.14 20.22
C ALA A 993 -4.38 21.32 21.05
N ALA A 994 -3.50 22.13 20.45
CA ALA A 994 -2.99 23.36 21.07
C ALA A 994 -2.50 24.37 20.02
N ASP A 995 -2.01 25.53 20.50
CA ASP A 995 -1.48 26.57 19.61
C ASP A 995 -0.08 26.27 19.08
N ASN A 996 0.66 25.38 19.72
CA ASN A 996 1.98 24.95 19.31
C ASN A 996 2.17 23.45 19.53
N TRP A 997 3.22 22.89 18.92
CA TRP A 997 3.46 21.46 18.92
C TRP A 997 3.79 20.89 20.33
N GLU A 998 4.57 21.63 21.15
CA GLU A 998 4.88 21.17 22.52
C GLU A 998 3.62 21.02 23.38
N ALA A 999 2.71 21.99 23.32
CA ALA A 999 1.48 21.96 24.09
C ALA A 999 0.45 20.95 23.58
N ALA A 1000 0.52 20.58 22.30
CA ALA A 1000 -0.34 19.56 21.68
C ALA A 1000 0.12 18.12 21.94
N HIS A 1001 1.36 17.91 22.41
CA HIS A 1001 1.95 16.58 22.67
C HIS A 1001 1.76 16.03 24.07
#